data_388e8d887e2e799d31193d57c3075bdf
#
_entry.id   388e8d887e2e799d31193d57c3075bdf
#
_cell.length_a   1.000
_cell.length_b   1.000
_cell.length_c   1.000
_cell.angle_alpha   90.00
_cell.angle_beta   90.00
_cell.angle_gamma   90.00
#
_symmetry.space_group_name_H-M   'P 1'
#
loop_
_entity.id
_entity.type
_entity.pdbx_description
1 polymer ?
#
loop_
_entity_poly.entity_id
_entity_poly.type
_entity_poly.pdbx_seq_one_letter_code
_entity_poly.pdbx_strand_id
1 'polypeptide(L)'
;MSRAPFDLRPISRVRRGFYPARMGGVSRIAAAALLCICWALAALAEPLSRAEIAPLVAPPMELGEPLDEDGLYELLNSGGARAGYVFQTEPLAPLPGFSGAPVNALVTMDTEGRLLDVQLLEHNEPIFVSGLGEAPFHAFFEQYGGRSINESMVVGTPYGAGSEGSGLVYLDGVTKATASVRIAHESVLAAALHVARQHMGHVRTAPPARPDPDHSEPLDWDALLAEGLVGRLRVSNAEIEAAFDGTLWADDDPEAQAEPDAPYADLWVVDLGPPAIARAVLSEAGVAELQRFQEISPDEEPILMIETARHGLVSEDFVRNTAPDWIGIEQGGFPVALRDADLMVDLHDDLPEALHEAAHDRAALILRTDRRLGFDPAAPYTVKLRAVREHGMFQPEAGSVPLELEHATDARFFTRPATVEQLPPWREALRNRAADLAVTGVFLAFLLLLLGGRMNRLAGHRHFTAIRLGILAFVTVFIGWWAQAQLSVVTPLALLRTALEGGSLAFLLYDPVSLMVWAVAILGFVAWGRALFCGWLCPFGALQEFADQLGRKLRLPQVEPSPRWDARLKWLKYGVLAGLVAVVFTAPGYTDTAVEVEPFKTAITTFFLREWYYVAYAAGLLALSMVLYKGFCRYLCPLGALMAIGGLLRGRDWIARRAECGTPCQLCRIKCRYGAIAKSGAVDYSECFGCLDCVAIHDDETRCVPRILATRARRPLEVPAE
;
A
#
# COMPACT_ATOMS: atom_id res chain seq x y z
N MET A 1 36.73 -1.09 69.45
CA MET A 1 36.04 -1.32 68.18
C MET A 1 34.76 -2.12 68.44
N SER A 2 33.67 -1.39 68.59
CA SER A 2 32.36 -1.90 68.99
C SER A 2 31.62 -2.53 67.81
N ARG A 3 31.26 -3.81 67.88
CA ARG A 3 30.38 -4.51 66.98
C ARG A 3 28.92 -4.22 67.38
N ALA A 4 28.21 -3.49 66.57
CA ALA A 4 26.75 -3.33 66.76
C ALA A 4 26.03 -4.63 66.36
N PRO A 5 25.01 -5.09 67.09
CA PRO A 5 24.28 -6.30 66.77
C PRO A 5 23.33 -6.08 65.63
N PHE A 6 23.32 -7.03 64.66
CA PHE A 6 22.37 -7.12 63.57
C PHE A 6 20.98 -7.51 64.14
N ASP A 7 20.07 -6.54 64.13
CA ASP A 7 18.67 -6.73 64.55
C ASP A 7 17.90 -7.55 63.48
N LEU A 8 17.73 -8.83 63.71
CA LEU A 8 16.95 -9.77 62.93
C LEU A 8 15.46 -9.62 63.30
N ARG A 9 14.80 -8.56 62.79
CA ARG A 9 13.35 -8.54 62.85
C ARG A 9 12.76 -9.57 61.88
N PRO A 10 11.65 -10.27 62.24
CA PRO A 10 11.05 -11.30 61.42
C PRO A 10 10.51 -10.64 60.13
N ILE A 11 10.87 -11.27 59.00
CA ILE A 11 10.45 -10.91 57.66
C ILE A 11 8.92 -10.79 57.64
N SER A 12 8.41 -9.57 57.68
CA SER A 12 6.99 -9.27 57.57
C SER A 12 6.44 -9.90 56.26
N ARG A 13 5.28 -10.55 56.41
CA ARG A 13 4.50 -11.19 55.35
C ARG A 13 4.62 -10.43 54.04
N VAL A 14 5.03 -11.16 52.98
CA VAL A 14 4.88 -10.70 51.59
C VAL A 14 3.43 -10.26 51.41
N ARG A 15 3.17 -8.96 51.50
CA ARG A 15 1.90 -8.44 50.99
C ARG A 15 1.89 -8.79 49.52
N ARG A 16 1.15 -9.83 49.16
CA ARG A 16 0.61 -9.99 47.81
C ARG A 16 -0.31 -8.80 47.62
N GLY A 17 0.27 -7.70 47.17
CA GLY A 17 -0.46 -6.51 46.77
C GLY A 17 -1.12 -6.75 45.43
N PHE A 18 -2.09 -7.67 45.40
CA PHE A 18 -3.22 -7.52 44.54
C PHE A 18 -4.04 -6.38 45.17
N TYR A 19 -3.65 -5.15 44.88
CA TYR A 19 -4.59 -4.04 44.96
C TYR A 19 -5.57 -4.28 43.81
N PRO A 20 -6.88 -4.44 44.07
CA PRO A 20 -7.86 -4.34 43.04
C PRO A 20 -7.70 -2.91 42.49
N ALA A 21 -7.07 -2.78 41.31
CA ALA A 21 -7.11 -1.53 40.57
C ALA A 21 -8.58 -1.14 40.48
N ARG A 22 -8.91 0.10 40.85
CA ARG A 22 -10.24 0.65 40.61
C ARG A 22 -10.50 0.49 39.12
N MET A 23 -11.24 -0.55 38.74
CA MET A 23 -11.60 -0.88 37.36
C MET A 23 -12.36 0.26 36.64
N GLY A 24 -12.81 1.29 37.38
CA GLY A 24 -13.51 2.43 36.83
C GLY A 24 -12.68 3.37 35.94
N GLY A 25 -11.34 3.35 36.05
CA GLY A 25 -10.48 4.14 35.16
C GLY A 25 -10.14 3.42 33.87
N VAL A 26 -9.83 2.12 33.93
CA VAL A 26 -9.45 1.29 32.78
C VAL A 26 -10.65 1.12 31.83
N SER A 27 -11.87 0.95 32.36
CA SER A 27 -13.07 0.86 31.53
C SER A 27 -13.42 2.18 30.83
N ARG A 28 -13.11 3.35 31.44
CA ARG A 28 -13.35 4.66 30.82
C ARG A 28 -12.34 4.95 29.69
N ILE A 29 -11.09 4.57 29.85
CA ILE A 29 -10.06 4.74 28.80
C ILE A 29 -10.28 3.76 27.66
N ALA A 30 -10.63 2.49 27.96
CA ALA A 30 -11.01 1.53 26.95
C ALA A 30 -12.29 1.93 26.21
N ALA A 31 -13.28 2.49 26.92
CA ALA A 31 -14.48 3.06 26.33
C ALA A 31 -14.19 4.32 25.50
N ALA A 32 -13.28 5.19 25.95
CA ALA A 32 -12.84 6.35 25.15
C ALA A 32 -12.04 5.94 23.90
N ALA A 33 -11.17 4.94 23.99
CA ALA A 33 -10.45 4.40 22.83
C ALA A 33 -11.41 3.68 21.85
N LEU A 34 -12.39 2.92 22.36
CA LEU A 34 -13.46 2.35 21.55
C LEU A 34 -14.36 3.43 20.92
N LEU A 35 -14.69 4.49 21.67
CA LEU A 35 -15.44 5.64 21.15
C LEU A 35 -14.64 6.41 20.08
N CYS A 36 -13.33 6.58 20.24
CA CYS A 36 -12.47 7.17 19.21
C CYS A 36 -12.40 6.28 17.96
N ILE A 37 -12.35 4.95 18.11
CA ILE A 37 -12.40 4.00 17.00
C ILE A 37 -13.82 4.00 16.37
N CYS A 38 -14.88 4.05 17.17
CA CYS A 38 -16.24 4.17 16.66
C CYS A 38 -16.52 5.54 16.01
N TRP A 39 -15.89 6.62 16.47
CA TRP A 39 -15.96 7.94 15.83
C TRP A 39 -15.18 7.95 14.49
N ALA A 40 -14.02 7.33 14.43
CA ALA A 40 -13.31 7.12 13.18
C ALA A 40 -14.11 6.23 12.19
N LEU A 41 -14.91 5.27 12.70
CA LEU A 41 -15.83 4.45 11.92
C LEU A 41 -17.09 5.23 11.48
N ALA A 42 -17.48 6.28 12.19
CA ALA A 42 -18.63 7.12 11.84
C ALA A 42 -18.28 8.27 10.87
N ALA A 43 -17.00 8.59 10.69
CA ALA A 43 -16.49 9.48 9.66
C ALA A 43 -16.25 8.70 8.34
N LEU A 44 -17.19 7.83 7.96
CA LEU A 44 -17.26 7.27 6.61
C LEU A 44 -17.58 8.44 5.68
N ALA A 45 -16.84 8.55 4.57
CA ALA A 45 -16.99 9.61 3.61
C ALA A 45 -18.46 9.71 3.14
N GLU A 46 -19.19 10.62 3.73
CA GLU A 46 -20.42 11.11 3.10
C GLU A 46 -19.99 12.07 1.99
N PRO A 47 -20.61 12.00 0.80
CA PRO A 47 -20.35 12.95 -0.27
C PRO A 47 -20.49 14.38 0.27
N LEU A 48 -19.65 15.31 -0.21
CA LEU A 48 -19.78 16.71 0.18
C LEU A 48 -21.18 17.21 -0.15
N SER A 49 -21.76 17.91 0.78
CA SER A 49 -23.08 18.51 0.60
C SER A 49 -23.06 19.64 -0.44
N ARG A 50 -24.21 19.95 -0.99
CA ARG A 50 -24.37 21.08 -1.94
C ARG A 50 -23.77 22.38 -1.40
N ALA A 51 -23.90 22.66 -0.11
CA ALA A 51 -23.39 23.88 0.52
C ALA A 51 -21.85 23.94 0.55
N GLU A 52 -21.20 22.77 0.56
CA GLU A 52 -19.74 22.64 0.55
C GLU A 52 -19.17 22.67 -0.87
N ILE A 53 -19.92 22.13 -1.87
CA ILE A 53 -19.51 22.11 -3.28
C ILE A 53 -19.73 23.49 -3.95
N ALA A 54 -20.83 24.19 -3.63
CA ALA A 54 -21.18 25.44 -4.30
C ALA A 54 -20.07 26.49 -4.34
N PRO A 55 -19.28 26.73 -3.28
CA PRO A 55 -18.18 27.70 -3.33
C PRO A 55 -16.98 27.24 -4.17
N LEU A 56 -16.89 25.95 -4.53
CA LEU A 56 -15.80 25.38 -5.33
C LEU A 56 -16.05 25.52 -6.84
N VAL A 57 -17.29 25.76 -7.25
CA VAL A 57 -17.64 25.97 -8.66
C VAL A 57 -17.26 27.39 -9.07
N ALA A 58 -16.40 27.51 -10.07
CA ALA A 58 -15.88 28.80 -10.53
C ALA A 58 -16.93 29.63 -11.28
N PRO A 59 -17.12 30.94 -10.95
CA PRO A 59 -17.95 31.84 -11.72
C PRO A 59 -17.47 31.92 -13.19
N PRO A 60 -18.36 32.06 -14.19
CA PRO A 60 -19.77 32.44 -14.09
C PRO A 60 -20.75 31.26 -13.95
N MET A 61 -20.25 30.06 -13.69
CA MET A 61 -21.07 28.87 -13.50
C MET A 61 -21.63 28.79 -12.07
N GLU A 62 -22.78 28.15 -11.92
CA GLU A 62 -23.43 27.94 -10.64
C GLU A 62 -23.83 26.46 -10.47
N LEU A 63 -23.82 25.98 -9.22
CA LEU A 63 -24.23 24.63 -8.88
C LEU A 63 -25.78 24.52 -8.90
N GLY A 64 -26.31 23.64 -9.72
CA GLY A 64 -27.73 23.35 -9.87
C GLY A 64 -28.27 22.36 -8.82
N GLU A 65 -29.37 21.70 -9.18
CA GLU A 65 -29.99 20.68 -8.32
C GLU A 65 -29.25 19.33 -8.44
N PRO A 66 -29.33 18.46 -7.39
CA PRO A 66 -28.79 17.12 -7.48
C PRO A 66 -29.56 16.28 -8.50
N LEU A 67 -28.86 15.49 -9.29
CA LEU A 67 -29.44 14.58 -10.28
C LEU A 67 -29.64 13.17 -9.73
N ASP A 68 -28.83 12.77 -8.74
CA ASP A 68 -28.88 11.46 -8.08
C ASP A 68 -28.53 11.55 -6.58
N GLU A 69 -28.53 10.38 -5.92
CA GLU A 69 -28.16 10.24 -4.51
C GLU A 69 -26.63 10.13 -4.31
N ASP A 70 -25.86 9.92 -5.38
CA ASP A 70 -24.40 9.73 -5.37
C ASP A 70 -23.62 11.04 -5.48
N GLY A 71 -24.31 12.18 -5.42
CA GLY A 71 -23.68 13.51 -5.38
C GLY A 71 -23.32 14.08 -6.75
N LEU A 72 -24.07 13.69 -7.78
CA LEU A 72 -24.03 14.32 -9.10
C LEU A 72 -24.98 15.52 -9.15
N TYR A 73 -24.46 16.66 -9.58
CA TYR A 73 -25.20 17.93 -9.69
C TYR A 73 -25.19 18.47 -11.12
N GLU A 74 -26.21 19.25 -11.45
CA GLU A 74 -26.20 20.05 -12.65
C GLU A 74 -25.20 21.21 -12.53
N LEU A 75 -24.49 21.52 -13.61
CA LEU A 75 -23.76 22.76 -13.79
C LEU A 75 -24.64 23.74 -14.56
N LEU A 76 -24.92 24.91 -14.01
CA LEU A 76 -25.74 25.94 -14.66
C LEU A 76 -24.88 27.09 -15.14
N ASN A 77 -25.21 27.63 -16.31
CA ASN A 77 -24.61 28.88 -16.80
C ASN A 77 -25.30 30.09 -16.14
N SER A 78 -24.78 31.29 -16.36
CA SER A 78 -25.32 32.54 -15.84
C SER A 78 -26.77 32.84 -16.26
N GLY A 79 -27.30 32.13 -17.26
CA GLY A 79 -28.70 32.19 -17.70
C GLY A 79 -29.61 31.14 -17.06
N GLY A 80 -29.08 30.29 -16.14
CA GLY A 80 -29.83 29.21 -15.49
C GLY A 80 -30.07 27.99 -16.38
N ALA A 81 -29.43 27.91 -17.54
CA ALA A 81 -29.49 26.73 -18.40
C ALA A 81 -28.39 25.73 -18.03
N ARG A 82 -28.67 24.41 -18.15
CA ARG A 82 -27.68 23.37 -17.94
C ARG A 82 -26.53 23.53 -18.91
N ALA A 83 -25.32 23.69 -18.37
CA ALA A 83 -24.07 23.78 -19.09
C ALA A 83 -23.21 22.52 -18.95
N GLY A 84 -23.55 21.65 -18.01
CA GLY A 84 -22.79 20.45 -17.74
C GLY A 84 -23.16 19.76 -16.42
N TYR A 85 -22.15 19.16 -15.81
CA TYR A 85 -22.24 18.31 -14.63
C TYR A 85 -21.13 18.62 -13.64
N VAL A 86 -21.42 18.49 -12.33
CA VAL A 86 -20.47 18.58 -11.23
C VAL A 86 -20.62 17.35 -10.36
N PHE A 87 -19.53 16.65 -10.11
CA PHE A 87 -19.57 15.40 -9.36
C PHE A 87 -18.26 15.11 -8.65
N GLN A 88 -18.30 14.24 -7.65
CA GLN A 88 -17.12 13.75 -6.93
C GLN A 88 -16.73 12.37 -7.48
N THR A 89 -15.42 12.08 -7.50
CA THR A 89 -14.92 10.81 -8.03
C THR A 89 -15.18 9.64 -7.07
N GLU A 90 -15.03 9.82 -5.76
CA GLU A 90 -15.15 8.74 -4.79
C GLU A 90 -16.53 8.05 -4.76
N PRO A 91 -17.69 8.76 -4.74
CA PRO A 91 -18.97 8.10 -4.76
C PRO A 91 -19.27 7.33 -6.05
N LEU A 92 -18.76 7.82 -7.20
CA LEU A 92 -19.05 7.27 -8.52
C LEU A 92 -18.06 6.17 -8.95
N ALA A 93 -16.81 6.31 -8.56
CA ALA A 93 -15.71 5.41 -8.94
C ALA A 93 -14.70 5.29 -7.79
N PRO A 94 -15.01 4.58 -6.70
CA PRO A 94 -14.16 4.47 -5.52
C PRO A 94 -12.96 3.53 -5.74
N LEU A 95 -12.07 3.87 -6.69
CA LEU A 95 -10.87 3.09 -6.96
C LEU A 95 -9.88 3.24 -5.79
N PRO A 96 -9.39 2.14 -5.21
CA PRO A 96 -8.47 2.20 -4.09
C PRO A 96 -7.12 2.77 -4.53
N GLY A 97 -6.65 3.82 -3.86
CA GLY A 97 -5.34 4.40 -4.01
C GLY A 97 -4.22 3.48 -3.52
N PHE A 98 -2.99 3.95 -3.61
CA PHE A 98 -1.83 3.18 -3.09
C PHE A 98 -1.92 2.91 -1.59
N SER A 99 -2.56 3.80 -0.84
CA SER A 99 -2.85 3.61 0.60
C SER A 99 -4.04 2.68 0.87
N GLY A 100 -4.78 2.29 -0.16
CA GLY A 100 -6.07 1.60 -0.08
C GLY A 100 -7.27 2.53 0.07
N ALA A 101 -7.06 3.83 0.34
CA ALA A 101 -8.11 4.84 0.34
C ALA A 101 -8.31 5.40 -1.07
N PRO A 102 -9.54 5.69 -1.51
CA PRO A 102 -9.77 6.36 -2.79
C PRO A 102 -9.21 7.79 -2.78
N VAL A 103 -8.94 8.31 -3.98
CA VAL A 103 -8.62 9.72 -4.21
C VAL A 103 -9.90 10.42 -4.63
N ASN A 104 -10.38 11.35 -3.82
CA ASN A 104 -11.60 12.11 -4.12
C ASN A 104 -11.26 13.45 -4.77
N ALA A 105 -11.79 13.68 -5.98
CA ALA A 105 -11.68 14.93 -6.72
C ALA A 105 -13.07 15.43 -7.12
N LEU A 106 -13.24 16.76 -7.14
CA LEU A 106 -14.40 17.40 -7.74
C LEU A 106 -14.16 17.63 -9.21
N VAL A 107 -15.00 17.07 -10.05
CA VAL A 107 -14.93 17.19 -11.50
C VAL A 107 -16.06 18.09 -11.98
N THR A 108 -15.71 19.09 -12.77
CA THR A 108 -16.66 19.94 -13.49
C THR A 108 -16.51 19.65 -14.98
N MET A 109 -17.57 19.17 -15.63
CA MET A 109 -17.58 18.72 -17.02
C MET A 109 -18.75 19.34 -17.77
N ASP A 110 -18.53 19.75 -19.03
CA ASP A 110 -19.61 20.25 -19.87
C ASP A 110 -20.48 19.14 -20.50
N THR A 111 -21.51 19.52 -21.24
CA THR A 111 -22.41 18.58 -21.93
C THR A 111 -21.78 17.87 -23.12
N GLU A 112 -20.57 18.25 -23.55
CA GLU A 112 -19.82 17.64 -24.65
C GLU A 112 -18.72 16.69 -24.14
N GLY A 113 -18.59 16.55 -22.80
CA GLY A 113 -17.56 15.73 -22.16
C GLY A 113 -16.21 16.40 -22.02
N ARG A 114 -16.16 17.74 -22.11
CA ARG A 114 -14.95 18.50 -21.87
C ARG A 114 -14.82 18.79 -20.37
N LEU A 115 -13.71 18.43 -19.79
CA LEU A 115 -13.37 18.71 -18.40
C LEU A 115 -13.03 20.20 -18.26
N LEU A 116 -13.88 20.94 -17.58
CA LEU A 116 -13.70 22.37 -17.35
C LEU A 116 -12.74 22.61 -16.19
N ASP A 117 -12.85 21.82 -15.14
CA ASP A 117 -12.01 21.91 -13.96
C ASP A 117 -12.01 20.57 -13.20
N VAL A 118 -10.88 20.22 -12.59
CA VAL A 118 -10.74 19.07 -11.71
C VAL A 118 -9.95 19.50 -10.48
N GLN A 119 -10.58 19.44 -9.31
CA GLN A 119 -10.00 19.87 -8.03
C GLN A 119 -9.85 18.71 -7.07
N LEU A 120 -8.67 18.53 -6.51
CA LEU A 120 -8.44 17.57 -5.44
C LEU A 120 -9.21 17.98 -4.19
N LEU A 121 -10.07 17.11 -3.67
CA LEU A 121 -10.83 17.33 -2.44
C LEU A 121 -10.17 16.62 -1.25
N GLU A 122 -9.94 15.31 -1.38
CA GLU A 122 -9.39 14.48 -0.32
C GLU A 122 -8.55 13.34 -0.89
N HIS A 123 -7.46 13.02 -0.21
CA HIS A 123 -6.64 11.85 -0.51
C HIS A 123 -5.89 11.37 0.75
N ASN A 124 -5.46 10.12 0.73
CA ASN A 124 -4.64 9.53 1.78
C ASN A 124 -3.35 8.91 1.24
N GLU A 125 -2.88 9.42 0.10
CA GLU A 125 -1.66 8.93 -0.55
C GLU A 125 -0.42 9.27 0.29
N PRO A 126 0.31 8.25 0.82
CA PRO A 126 1.39 8.46 1.77
C PRO A 126 2.53 9.33 1.21
N ILE A 127 2.76 9.24 -0.09
CA ILE A 127 3.82 9.99 -0.76
C ILE A 127 3.57 11.50 -0.73
N PHE A 128 2.32 11.94 -0.80
CA PHE A 128 1.94 13.34 -0.71
C PHE A 128 1.73 13.79 0.73
N VAL A 129 1.08 12.98 1.57
CA VAL A 129 0.80 13.32 2.97
C VAL A 129 2.09 13.44 3.80
N SER A 130 3.05 12.52 3.62
CA SER A 130 4.27 12.45 4.43
C SER A 130 5.56 12.82 3.70
N GLY A 131 5.51 13.01 2.36
CA GLY A 131 6.68 13.22 1.52
C GLY A 131 6.67 14.52 0.72
N LEU A 132 6.15 14.46 -0.50
CA LEU A 132 6.23 15.55 -1.47
C LEU A 132 5.38 16.79 -1.09
N GLY A 133 4.42 16.64 -0.18
CA GLY A 133 3.38 17.64 0.05
C GLY A 133 2.31 17.61 -1.05
N GLU A 134 1.23 18.36 -0.88
CA GLU A 134 0.05 18.30 -1.75
C GLU A 134 0.16 19.13 -3.03
N ALA A 135 1.04 20.16 -3.05
CA ALA A 135 1.16 21.08 -4.18
C ALA A 135 1.43 20.38 -5.54
N PRO A 136 2.32 19.36 -5.65
CA PRO A 136 2.50 18.65 -6.92
C PRO A 136 1.27 17.83 -7.32
N PHE A 137 0.44 17.40 -6.37
CA PHE A 137 -0.77 16.66 -6.66
C PHE A 137 -1.89 17.59 -7.16
N HIS A 138 -2.04 18.78 -6.57
CA HIS A 138 -2.93 19.82 -7.11
C HIS A 138 -2.52 20.21 -8.52
N ALA A 139 -1.23 20.46 -8.78
CA ALA A 139 -0.72 20.79 -10.10
C ALA A 139 -0.98 19.67 -11.13
N PHE A 140 -1.01 18.42 -10.71
CA PHE A 140 -1.39 17.30 -11.57
C PHE A 140 -2.85 17.44 -12.04
N PHE A 141 -3.78 17.77 -11.16
CA PHE A 141 -5.19 17.91 -11.50
C PHE A 141 -5.48 19.16 -12.38
N GLU A 142 -4.68 20.20 -12.28
CA GLU A 142 -4.82 21.40 -13.14
C GLU A 142 -4.65 21.09 -14.64
N GLN A 143 -3.96 19.99 -14.99
CA GLN A 143 -3.73 19.59 -16.38
C GLN A 143 -4.98 19.11 -17.13
N TYR A 144 -6.06 18.79 -16.40
CA TYR A 144 -7.31 18.33 -17.03
C TYR A 144 -8.12 19.47 -17.64
N GLY A 145 -7.88 20.72 -17.23
CA GLY A 145 -8.63 21.87 -17.73
C GLY A 145 -8.62 21.98 -19.26
N GLY A 146 -9.80 21.88 -19.88
CA GLY A 146 -9.99 21.93 -21.33
C GLY A 146 -9.80 20.60 -22.08
N ARG A 147 -9.42 19.52 -21.39
CA ARG A 147 -9.32 18.17 -21.97
C ARG A 147 -10.69 17.56 -22.17
N SER A 148 -10.80 16.61 -23.11
CA SER A 148 -12.03 15.88 -23.38
C SER A 148 -11.92 14.42 -22.95
N ILE A 149 -13.00 13.86 -22.41
CA ILE A 149 -13.10 12.41 -22.14
C ILE A 149 -13.03 11.55 -23.42
N ASN A 150 -13.16 12.19 -24.59
CA ASN A 150 -12.99 11.53 -25.89
C ASN A 150 -11.50 11.45 -26.31
N GLU A 151 -10.59 12.04 -25.54
CA GLU A 151 -9.15 11.93 -25.75
C GLU A 151 -8.59 10.72 -24.99
N SER A 152 -7.68 9.98 -25.60
CA SER A 152 -6.96 8.88 -24.94
C SER A 152 -5.88 9.45 -24.03
N MET A 153 -6.26 9.89 -22.83
CA MET A 153 -5.36 10.50 -21.86
C MET A 153 -4.56 9.43 -21.11
N VAL A 154 -3.26 9.66 -20.95
CA VAL A 154 -2.35 8.78 -20.20
C VAL A 154 -1.42 9.60 -19.31
N VAL A 155 -1.04 9.03 -18.15
CA VAL A 155 -0.07 9.66 -17.24
C VAL A 155 1.34 9.20 -17.60
N GLY A 156 2.21 10.12 -17.98
CA GLY A 156 3.59 9.82 -18.31
C GLY A 156 4.21 10.90 -19.20
N THR A 157 5.40 10.60 -19.67
CA THR A 157 6.08 11.40 -20.70
C THR A 157 6.03 10.62 -22.01
N PRO A 158 5.86 11.29 -23.15
CA PRO A 158 5.98 10.66 -24.46
C PRO A 158 7.31 9.92 -24.58
N TYR A 159 7.33 8.79 -25.28
CA TYR A 159 8.59 8.11 -25.56
C TYR A 159 9.23 8.75 -26.80
N GLY A 160 10.53 9.01 -26.74
CA GLY A 160 11.35 9.45 -27.89
C GLY A 160 10.80 10.66 -28.65
N ALA A 161 11.13 10.72 -29.92
CA ALA A 161 10.58 11.70 -30.86
C ALA A 161 9.18 11.32 -31.39
N GLY A 162 8.69 10.13 -31.05
CA GLY A 162 7.54 9.48 -31.69
C GLY A 162 6.15 9.82 -31.11
N SER A 163 6.01 10.89 -30.32
CA SER A 163 4.67 11.35 -29.90
C SER A 163 3.84 11.94 -31.05
N GLU A 164 4.49 12.34 -32.12
CA GLU A 164 3.87 12.77 -33.37
C GLU A 164 3.29 11.51 -34.06
N GLY A 165 1.99 11.47 -34.29
CA GLY A 165 1.28 10.30 -34.83
C GLY A 165 0.65 9.39 -33.76
N SER A 166 1.04 9.51 -32.48
CA SER A 166 0.37 8.86 -31.34
C SER A 166 -1.03 9.47 -31.14
N GLY A 167 -2.02 8.61 -30.83
CA GLY A 167 -3.36 9.07 -30.44
C GLY A 167 -3.46 9.46 -28.96
N LEU A 168 -2.35 9.41 -28.23
CA LEU A 168 -2.31 9.60 -26.78
C LEU A 168 -2.12 11.07 -26.41
N VAL A 169 -2.84 11.51 -25.39
CA VAL A 169 -2.67 12.81 -24.75
C VAL A 169 -1.98 12.59 -23.42
N TYR A 170 -0.78 13.12 -23.29
CA TYR A 170 0.03 12.91 -22.10
C TYR A 170 -0.26 13.96 -21.02
N LEU A 171 -0.46 13.48 -19.79
CA LEU A 171 -0.49 14.26 -18.57
C LEU A 171 0.83 14.03 -17.83
N ASP A 172 1.51 15.09 -17.44
CA ASP A 172 2.76 14.99 -16.71
C ASP A 172 2.57 14.28 -15.36
N GLY A 173 3.29 13.21 -15.17
CA GLY A 173 3.29 12.50 -13.90
C GLY A 173 4.07 13.23 -12.81
N VAL A 174 3.84 12.87 -11.56
CA VAL A 174 4.62 13.38 -10.41
C VAL A 174 5.76 12.42 -10.11
N THR A 175 7.00 12.88 -10.19
CA THR A 175 8.19 12.08 -9.91
C THR A 175 8.10 11.45 -8.51
N LYS A 176 8.35 10.15 -8.42
CA LYS A 176 8.22 9.30 -7.23
C LYS A 176 6.77 8.98 -6.80
N ALA A 177 5.76 9.55 -7.43
CA ALA A 177 4.35 9.34 -7.11
C ALA A 177 3.55 8.75 -8.29
N THR A 178 4.21 8.12 -9.26
CA THR A 178 3.60 7.64 -10.51
C THR A 178 2.39 6.72 -10.28
N ALA A 179 2.45 5.83 -9.29
CA ALA A 179 1.31 4.95 -8.98
C ALA A 179 0.10 5.73 -8.46
N SER A 180 0.32 6.68 -7.54
CA SER A 180 -0.75 7.50 -6.93
C SER A 180 -1.44 8.41 -7.95
N VAL A 181 -0.67 9.09 -8.82
CA VAL A 181 -1.26 9.96 -9.85
C VAL A 181 -1.95 9.17 -10.95
N ARG A 182 -1.47 7.94 -11.25
CA ARG A 182 -2.16 7.07 -12.20
C ARG A 182 -3.52 6.61 -11.67
N ILE A 183 -3.60 6.17 -10.43
CA ILE A 183 -4.88 5.79 -9.82
C ILE A 183 -5.83 6.98 -9.74
N ALA A 184 -5.33 8.17 -9.40
CA ALA A 184 -6.12 9.39 -9.43
C ALA A 184 -6.68 9.69 -10.83
N HIS A 185 -5.85 9.52 -11.87
CA HIS A 185 -6.26 9.62 -13.26
C HIS A 185 -7.36 8.64 -13.63
N GLU A 186 -7.18 7.36 -13.29
CA GLU A 186 -8.16 6.30 -13.52
C GLU A 186 -9.49 6.61 -12.79
N SER A 187 -9.43 7.16 -11.56
CA SER A 187 -10.62 7.58 -10.81
C SER A 187 -11.38 8.73 -11.49
N VAL A 188 -10.66 9.73 -11.98
CA VAL A 188 -11.27 10.86 -12.72
C VAL A 188 -11.95 10.36 -13.99
N LEU A 189 -11.24 9.55 -14.80
CA LEU A 189 -11.80 9.01 -16.04
C LEU A 189 -12.99 8.09 -15.79
N ALA A 190 -12.90 7.18 -14.81
CA ALA A 190 -13.98 6.26 -14.48
C ALA A 190 -15.25 7.02 -14.08
N ALA A 191 -15.14 8.02 -13.19
CA ALA A 191 -16.27 8.83 -12.78
C ALA A 191 -16.83 9.66 -13.93
N ALA A 192 -15.98 10.31 -14.73
CA ALA A 192 -16.41 11.12 -15.87
C ALA A 192 -17.10 10.28 -16.96
N LEU A 193 -16.56 9.09 -17.28
CA LEU A 193 -17.18 8.15 -18.22
C LEU A 193 -18.48 7.57 -17.67
N HIS A 194 -18.59 7.34 -16.35
CA HIS A 194 -19.81 6.91 -15.71
C HIS A 194 -20.93 7.95 -15.92
N VAL A 195 -20.65 9.22 -15.62
CA VAL A 195 -21.59 10.33 -15.81
C VAL A 195 -21.94 10.50 -17.30
N ALA A 196 -20.97 10.43 -18.19
CA ALA A 196 -21.18 10.58 -19.63
C ALA A 196 -22.11 9.45 -20.17
N ARG A 197 -21.88 8.21 -19.78
CA ARG A 197 -22.74 7.08 -20.19
C ARG A 197 -24.18 7.20 -19.68
N GLN A 198 -24.37 7.69 -18.46
CA GLN A 198 -25.70 7.83 -17.86
C GLN A 198 -26.48 9.02 -18.43
N HIS A 199 -25.81 10.15 -18.67
CA HIS A 199 -26.49 11.43 -18.91
C HIS A 199 -26.23 12.05 -20.30
N MET A 200 -25.20 11.56 -21.03
CA MET A 200 -24.82 12.09 -22.36
C MET A 200 -25.00 11.05 -23.46
N GLY A 201 -25.09 9.76 -23.15
CA GLY A 201 -25.25 8.66 -24.11
C GLY A 201 -26.62 7.99 -24.01
N HIS A 202 -27.10 7.44 -25.14
CA HIS A 202 -28.31 6.62 -25.18
C HIS A 202 -28.02 5.14 -24.81
N VAL A 203 -26.91 4.85 -24.15
CA VAL A 203 -26.45 3.49 -23.84
C VAL A 203 -26.91 3.09 -22.44
N ARG A 204 -27.61 1.98 -22.34
CA ARG A 204 -27.99 1.38 -21.06
C ARG A 204 -26.74 1.00 -20.25
N THR A 205 -26.65 1.49 -19.05
CA THR A 205 -25.60 1.12 -18.08
C THR A 205 -25.95 -0.20 -17.38
N ALA A 206 -25.74 -1.32 -18.09
CA ALA A 206 -25.65 -2.60 -17.40
C ALA A 206 -24.24 -2.73 -16.78
N PRO A 207 -24.09 -3.40 -15.62
CA PRO A 207 -22.75 -3.71 -15.09
C PRO A 207 -21.92 -4.44 -16.14
N PRO A 208 -20.60 -4.15 -16.26
CA PRO A 208 -19.75 -4.85 -17.21
C PRO A 208 -19.78 -6.36 -16.96
N ALA A 209 -19.78 -7.11 -18.04
CA ALA A 209 -19.70 -8.56 -18.00
C ALA A 209 -18.35 -9.02 -17.45
N ARG A 210 -18.31 -10.21 -16.86
CA ARG A 210 -17.09 -10.85 -16.37
C ARG A 210 -16.95 -12.21 -17.01
N PRO A 211 -15.74 -12.66 -17.38
CA PRO A 211 -15.51 -14.02 -17.86
C PRO A 211 -16.08 -15.04 -16.90
N ASP A 212 -16.76 -16.05 -17.42
CA ASP A 212 -17.26 -17.17 -16.63
C ASP A 212 -16.15 -18.17 -16.38
N PRO A 213 -15.63 -18.32 -15.16
CA PRO A 213 -14.53 -19.22 -14.86
C PRO A 213 -14.92 -20.70 -14.99
N ASP A 214 -16.23 -21.00 -14.87
CA ASP A 214 -16.75 -22.37 -14.92
C ASP A 214 -17.13 -22.78 -16.34
N HIS A 215 -17.15 -21.84 -17.29
CA HIS A 215 -17.43 -22.14 -18.69
C HIS A 215 -16.28 -22.96 -19.32
N SER A 216 -16.59 -24.19 -19.67
CA SER A 216 -15.61 -25.11 -20.28
C SER A 216 -16.15 -25.66 -21.61
N GLU A 217 -15.58 -25.17 -22.70
CA GLU A 217 -15.88 -25.58 -24.05
C GLU A 217 -14.57 -25.96 -24.76
N PRO A 218 -14.49 -27.12 -25.44
CA PRO A 218 -13.32 -27.47 -26.21
C PRO A 218 -13.32 -26.65 -27.50
N LEU A 219 -12.43 -25.69 -27.59
CA LEU A 219 -12.20 -24.85 -28.77
C LEU A 219 -10.79 -25.10 -29.31
N ASP A 220 -10.66 -25.07 -30.64
CA ASP A 220 -9.39 -24.99 -31.36
C ASP A 220 -9.35 -23.72 -32.21
N TRP A 221 -8.21 -23.45 -32.85
CA TRP A 221 -8.03 -22.22 -33.63
C TRP A 221 -9.04 -22.09 -34.77
N ASP A 222 -9.37 -23.20 -35.46
CA ASP A 222 -10.31 -23.22 -36.58
C ASP A 222 -11.74 -22.92 -36.09
N ALA A 223 -12.12 -23.42 -34.93
CA ALA A 223 -13.39 -23.11 -34.29
C ALA A 223 -13.48 -21.65 -33.91
N LEU A 224 -12.42 -21.07 -33.33
CA LEU A 224 -12.37 -19.63 -32.99
C LEU A 224 -12.57 -18.74 -34.22
N LEU A 225 -11.94 -19.08 -35.33
CA LEU A 225 -12.12 -18.37 -36.60
C LEU A 225 -13.53 -18.53 -37.17
N ALA A 226 -14.05 -19.77 -37.18
CA ALA A 226 -15.39 -20.07 -37.73
C ALA A 226 -16.52 -19.37 -36.95
N GLU A 227 -16.35 -19.19 -35.66
CA GLU A 227 -17.33 -18.54 -34.79
C GLU A 227 -17.14 -17.02 -34.65
N GLY A 228 -16.08 -16.45 -35.28
CA GLY A 228 -15.79 -15.03 -35.24
C GLY A 228 -15.28 -14.54 -33.88
N LEU A 229 -14.72 -15.46 -33.04
CA LEU A 229 -14.11 -15.15 -31.76
C LEU A 229 -12.70 -14.54 -31.90
N VAL A 230 -12.16 -14.58 -33.12
CA VAL A 230 -10.92 -13.90 -33.53
C VAL A 230 -11.29 -12.80 -34.51
N GLY A 231 -10.99 -11.55 -34.15
CA GLY A 231 -11.08 -10.41 -35.06
C GLY A 231 -9.84 -10.38 -35.96
N ARG A 232 -10.02 -10.06 -37.24
CA ARG A 232 -8.91 -9.87 -38.18
C ARG A 232 -9.11 -8.64 -39.04
N LEU A 233 -8.12 -7.77 -39.11
CA LEU A 233 -8.07 -6.61 -39.99
C LEU A 233 -6.88 -6.78 -40.94
N ARG A 234 -7.15 -6.90 -42.22
CA ARG A 234 -6.10 -6.96 -43.27
C ARG A 234 -6.25 -5.79 -44.22
N VAL A 235 -5.22 -5.00 -44.34
CA VAL A 235 -5.15 -3.82 -45.22
C VAL A 235 -3.94 -3.94 -46.11
N SER A 236 -4.15 -3.78 -47.42
CA SER A 236 -3.10 -3.78 -48.42
C SER A 236 -2.34 -2.44 -48.51
N ASN A 237 -1.16 -2.50 -49.12
CA ASN A 237 -0.38 -1.32 -49.40
C ASN A 237 -1.16 -0.30 -50.29
N ALA A 238 -1.93 -0.77 -51.28
CA ALA A 238 -2.75 0.09 -52.10
C ALA A 238 -3.87 0.79 -51.34
N GLU A 239 -4.49 0.13 -50.37
CA GLU A 239 -5.53 0.73 -49.52
C GLU A 239 -4.96 1.81 -48.61
N ILE A 240 -3.75 1.59 -48.08
CA ILE A 240 -3.08 2.58 -47.24
C ILE A 240 -2.58 3.78 -48.04
N GLU A 241 -2.09 3.58 -49.27
CA GLU A 241 -1.78 4.71 -50.18
C GLU A 241 -3.01 5.58 -50.43
N ALA A 242 -4.15 4.94 -50.71
CA ALA A 242 -5.41 5.65 -50.93
C ALA A 242 -5.88 6.41 -49.68
N ALA A 243 -5.58 5.89 -48.48
CA ALA A 243 -5.94 6.55 -47.23
C ALA A 243 -5.08 7.80 -46.92
N PHE A 244 -3.85 7.83 -47.40
CA PHE A 244 -2.97 9.01 -47.30
C PHE A 244 -3.08 9.97 -48.50
N ASP A 245 -3.88 9.65 -49.51
CA ASP A 245 -4.02 10.50 -50.70
C ASP A 245 -4.43 11.94 -50.34
N GLY A 246 -3.77 12.90 -50.98
CA GLY A 246 -4.00 14.34 -50.71
C GLY A 246 -3.44 14.88 -49.41
N THR A 247 -2.72 14.06 -48.62
CA THR A 247 -1.99 14.48 -47.42
C THR A 247 -0.52 14.76 -47.70
N LEU A 248 0.21 15.33 -46.72
CA LEU A 248 1.66 15.55 -46.81
C LEU A 248 2.43 14.23 -46.91
N TRP A 249 1.89 13.16 -46.38
CA TRP A 249 2.51 11.83 -46.28
C TRP A 249 2.14 10.88 -47.43
N ALA A 250 1.43 11.37 -48.44
CA ALA A 250 1.21 10.65 -49.67
C ALA A 250 2.55 10.36 -50.37
N ASP A 251 2.67 9.19 -50.98
CA ASP A 251 3.87 8.75 -51.71
C ASP A 251 5.17 8.60 -50.89
N ASP A 252 5.12 8.72 -49.56
CA ASP A 252 6.30 8.56 -48.67
C ASP A 252 6.66 7.11 -48.33
N ASP A 253 5.97 6.15 -48.92
CA ASP A 253 6.22 4.70 -48.71
C ASP A 253 6.57 4.00 -50.04
N PRO A 254 7.87 3.95 -50.40
CA PRO A 254 8.30 3.30 -51.64
C PRO A 254 7.96 1.78 -51.72
N GLU A 255 7.88 1.09 -50.57
CA GLU A 255 7.52 -0.31 -50.53
C GLU A 255 6.04 -0.52 -50.83
N ALA A 256 5.17 0.34 -50.31
CA ALA A 256 3.77 0.33 -50.67
C ALA A 256 3.52 0.54 -52.17
N GLN A 257 4.32 1.37 -52.80
CA GLN A 257 4.24 1.59 -54.23
C GLN A 257 4.77 0.43 -55.06
N ALA A 258 5.82 -0.24 -54.57
CA ALA A 258 6.44 -1.36 -55.27
C ALA A 258 5.58 -2.62 -55.24
N GLU A 259 4.89 -2.87 -54.13
CA GLU A 259 4.09 -4.10 -53.89
C GLU A 259 2.66 -3.74 -53.41
N PRO A 260 1.80 -3.20 -54.28
CA PRO A 260 0.47 -2.67 -53.91
C PRO A 260 -0.46 -3.71 -53.27
N ASP A 261 -0.36 -4.97 -53.66
CA ASP A 261 -1.22 -6.07 -53.21
C ASP A 261 -0.69 -6.75 -51.90
N ALA A 262 0.54 -6.42 -51.49
CA ALA A 262 1.09 -6.96 -50.23
C ALA A 262 0.39 -6.38 -49.03
N PRO A 263 0.31 -7.12 -47.93
CA PRO A 263 -0.33 -6.61 -46.72
C PRO A 263 0.54 -5.55 -46.05
N TYR A 264 -0.04 -4.38 -45.83
CA TYR A 264 0.54 -3.32 -44.99
C TYR A 264 0.35 -3.63 -43.50
N ALA A 265 -0.87 -4.00 -43.13
CA ALA A 265 -1.23 -4.46 -41.80
C ALA A 265 -2.10 -5.72 -41.88
N ASP A 266 -1.87 -6.67 -40.99
CA ASP A 266 -2.67 -7.90 -40.84
C ASP A 266 -2.81 -8.18 -39.31
N LEU A 267 -3.72 -7.43 -38.68
CA LEU A 267 -3.96 -7.42 -37.25
C LEU A 267 -4.94 -8.51 -36.85
N TRP A 268 -4.58 -9.28 -35.83
CA TRP A 268 -5.40 -10.30 -35.19
C TRP A 268 -5.70 -9.87 -33.77
N VAL A 269 -6.96 -10.02 -33.34
CA VAL A 269 -7.45 -9.60 -32.01
C VAL A 269 -8.21 -10.76 -31.37
N VAL A 270 -7.84 -11.12 -30.16
CA VAL A 270 -8.47 -12.20 -29.38
C VAL A 270 -8.66 -11.75 -27.92
N ASP A 271 -9.86 -11.91 -27.42
CA ASP A 271 -10.16 -11.73 -25.99
C ASP A 271 -9.71 -12.97 -25.21
N LEU A 272 -8.73 -12.80 -24.32
CA LEU A 272 -8.18 -13.88 -23.49
C LEU A 272 -8.85 -13.99 -22.11
N GLY A 273 -9.80 -13.12 -21.79
CA GLY A 273 -10.53 -13.16 -20.52
C GLY A 273 -11.23 -14.50 -20.30
N PRO A 274 -12.00 -15.03 -21.27
CA PRO A 274 -12.62 -16.33 -21.15
C PRO A 274 -11.62 -17.49 -21.15
N PRO A 275 -11.62 -18.37 -20.11
CA PRO A 275 -10.64 -19.46 -19.99
C PRO A 275 -10.68 -20.47 -21.16
N ALA A 276 -11.82 -20.65 -21.82
CA ALA A 276 -11.95 -21.55 -22.98
C ALA A 276 -11.18 -21.00 -24.19
N ILE A 277 -11.29 -19.70 -24.47
CA ILE A 277 -10.57 -19.02 -25.54
C ILE A 277 -9.08 -18.99 -25.26
N ALA A 278 -8.69 -18.60 -24.03
CA ALA A 278 -7.29 -18.55 -23.62
C ALA A 278 -6.56 -19.89 -23.82
N ARG A 279 -7.21 -21.01 -23.50
CA ARG A 279 -6.64 -22.37 -23.71
C ARG A 279 -6.50 -22.79 -25.18
N ALA A 280 -7.33 -22.23 -26.05
CA ALA A 280 -7.24 -22.52 -27.50
C ALA A 280 -6.14 -21.68 -28.18
N VAL A 281 -5.68 -20.60 -27.57
CA VAL A 281 -4.72 -19.66 -28.16
C VAL A 281 -3.34 -19.74 -27.52
N LEU A 282 -3.25 -19.93 -26.22
CA LEU A 282 -2.00 -19.93 -25.48
C LEU A 282 -1.54 -21.35 -25.15
N SER A 283 -0.21 -21.55 -25.04
CA SER A 283 0.38 -22.77 -24.49
C SER A 283 -0.05 -23.02 -23.05
N GLU A 284 0.18 -24.21 -22.50
CA GLU A 284 -0.08 -24.48 -21.08
C GLU A 284 0.68 -23.51 -20.15
N ALA A 285 1.91 -23.12 -20.52
CA ALA A 285 2.71 -22.18 -19.76
C ALA A 285 2.15 -20.76 -19.85
N GLY A 286 1.72 -20.32 -21.03
CA GLY A 286 1.06 -19.04 -21.26
C GLY A 286 -0.26 -18.92 -20.50
N VAL A 287 -1.10 -19.95 -20.50
CA VAL A 287 -2.34 -20.02 -19.70
C VAL A 287 -2.05 -19.90 -18.21
N ALA A 288 -1.02 -20.61 -17.71
CA ALA A 288 -0.66 -20.55 -16.29
C ALA A 288 -0.12 -19.16 -15.87
N GLU A 289 0.56 -18.44 -16.76
CA GLU A 289 1.02 -17.07 -16.52
C GLU A 289 -0.16 -16.10 -16.54
N LEU A 290 -1.06 -16.21 -17.50
CA LEU A 290 -2.28 -15.42 -17.59
C LEU A 290 -3.18 -15.61 -16.36
N GLN A 291 -3.36 -16.83 -15.88
CA GLN A 291 -4.14 -17.11 -14.66
C GLN A 291 -3.55 -16.42 -13.43
N ARG A 292 -2.22 -16.48 -13.26
CA ARG A 292 -1.54 -15.76 -12.17
C ARG A 292 -1.74 -14.24 -12.25
N PHE A 293 -1.74 -13.70 -13.46
CA PHE A 293 -2.04 -12.29 -13.68
C PHE A 293 -3.49 -11.96 -13.26
N GLN A 294 -4.47 -12.76 -13.71
CA GLN A 294 -5.89 -12.57 -13.39
C GLN A 294 -6.20 -12.76 -11.89
N GLU A 295 -5.45 -13.64 -11.17
CA GLU A 295 -5.56 -13.76 -9.70
C GLU A 295 -5.12 -12.48 -8.97
N ILE A 296 -4.12 -11.76 -9.51
CA ILE A 296 -3.61 -10.50 -8.94
C ILE A 296 -4.51 -9.32 -9.35
N SER A 297 -5.01 -9.33 -10.58
CA SER A 297 -5.78 -8.25 -11.20
C SER A 297 -7.12 -8.78 -11.74
N PRO A 298 -8.06 -9.16 -10.88
CA PRO A 298 -9.29 -9.86 -11.28
C PRO A 298 -10.29 -8.98 -12.06
N ASP A 299 -10.14 -7.67 -12.03
CA ASP A 299 -10.99 -6.73 -12.74
C ASP A 299 -10.42 -6.31 -14.11
N GLU A 300 -9.21 -6.76 -14.46
CA GLU A 300 -8.62 -6.47 -15.76
C GLU A 300 -9.00 -7.52 -16.81
N GLU A 301 -9.27 -7.06 -18.03
CA GLU A 301 -9.56 -7.89 -19.22
C GLU A 301 -8.32 -7.94 -20.10
N PRO A 302 -7.73 -9.12 -20.33
CA PRO A 302 -6.58 -9.29 -21.21
C PRO A 302 -7.03 -9.50 -22.66
N ILE A 303 -6.50 -8.69 -23.57
CA ILE A 303 -6.76 -8.75 -25.02
C ILE A 303 -5.44 -9.01 -25.73
N LEU A 304 -5.34 -10.11 -26.45
CA LEU A 304 -4.20 -10.41 -27.31
C LEU A 304 -4.34 -9.71 -28.66
N MET A 305 -3.29 -9.05 -29.08
CA MET A 305 -3.17 -8.45 -30.40
C MET A 305 -1.88 -8.93 -31.05
N ILE A 306 -1.98 -9.41 -32.27
CA ILE A 306 -0.86 -9.88 -33.08
C ILE A 306 -0.92 -9.19 -34.45
N GLU A 307 0.20 -8.65 -34.90
CA GLU A 307 0.35 -8.05 -36.21
C GLU A 307 1.35 -8.88 -37.02
N THR A 308 0.90 -9.42 -38.15
CA THR A 308 1.69 -10.36 -38.97
C THR A 308 2.23 -9.75 -40.25
N ALA A 309 1.97 -8.48 -40.53
CA ALA A 309 2.54 -7.76 -41.65
C ALA A 309 3.68 -6.81 -41.18
N ARG A 310 3.96 -5.75 -41.93
CA ARG A 310 5.14 -4.91 -41.71
C ARG A 310 4.95 -3.70 -40.80
N HIS A 311 3.69 -3.32 -40.48
CA HIS A 311 3.45 -2.08 -39.76
C HIS A 311 3.84 -2.18 -38.26
N GLY A 312 3.48 -3.28 -37.60
CA GLY A 312 3.65 -3.44 -36.16
C GLY A 312 2.50 -2.85 -35.33
N LEU A 313 2.54 -3.07 -34.01
CA LEU A 313 1.51 -2.63 -33.06
C LEU A 313 1.88 -1.34 -32.35
N VAL A 314 3.16 -1.04 -32.23
CA VAL A 314 3.72 0.04 -31.43
C VAL A 314 4.99 0.57 -32.07
N SER A 315 5.40 1.78 -31.71
CA SER A 315 6.65 2.39 -32.17
C SER A 315 7.90 1.66 -31.65
N GLU A 316 9.06 1.92 -32.24
CA GLU A 316 10.35 1.39 -31.79
C GLU A 316 10.70 1.85 -30.36
N ASP A 317 10.23 3.02 -29.96
CA ASP A 317 10.48 3.62 -28.64
C ASP A 317 9.51 3.10 -27.56
N PHE A 318 8.57 2.22 -27.89
CA PHE A 318 7.58 1.71 -26.94
C PHE A 318 8.22 1.03 -25.74
N VAL A 319 7.71 1.37 -24.56
CA VAL A 319 8.15 0.81 -23.27
C VAL A 319 7.10 -0.16 -22.73
N ARG A 320 7.50 -1.40 -22.42
CA ARG A 320 6.63 -2.40 -21.81
C ARG A 320 5.94 -1.89 -20.55
N ASN A 321 4.75 -2.40 -20.29
CA ASN A 321 3.91 -2.01 -19.16
C ASN A 321 3.46 -0.53 -19.19
N THR A 322 3.32 0.05 -20.40
CA THR A 322 2.74 1.38 -20.63
C THR A 322 1.58 1.30 -21.63
N ALA A 323 0.93 2.42 -21.94
CA ALA A 323 -0.11 2.47 -22.96
C ALA A 323 0.53 2.33 -24.36
N PRO A 324 -0.04 1.53 -25.27
CA PRO A 324 0.44 1.45 -26.65
C PRO A 324 0.14 2.76 -27.38
N ASP A 325 1.05 3.21 -28.23
CA ASP A 325 0.97 4.49 -28.92
C ASP A 325 0.22 4.42 -30.28
N TRP A 326 0.26 3.30 -30.98
CA TRP A 326 -0.38 3.13 -32.28
C TRP A 326 -1.69 2.38 -32.26
N ILE A 327 -2.03 1.75 -31.13
CA ILE A 327 -3.25 0.97 -31.00
C ILE A 327 -4.14 1.50 -29.89
N GLY A 328 -5.44 1.50 -30.14
CA GLY A 328 -6.46 1.93 -29.18
C GLY A 328 -7.74 1.11 -29.33
N ILE A 329 -8.58 1.16 -28.33
CA ILE A 329 -9.94 0.62 -28.38
C ILE A 329 -10.92 1.74 -28.08
N GLU A 330 -12.07 1.68 -28.76
CA GLU A 330 -13.21 2.56 -28.50
C GLU A 330 -14.45 1.71 -28.24
N GLN A 331 -15.23 2.05 -27.24
CA GLN A 331 -16.48 1.38 -26.94
C GLN A 331 -17.55 2.40 -26.56
N GLY A 332 -18.70 2.33 -27.27
CA GLY A 332 -19.80 3.26 -27.03
C GLY A 332 -19.49 4.71 -27.32
N GLY A 333 -18.53 4.99 -28.21
CA GLY A 333 -18.07 6.34 -28.56
C GLY A 333 -16.99 6.92 -27.64
N PHE A 334 -16.50 6.13 -26.66
CA PHE A 334 -15.46 6.57 -25.72
C PHE A 334 -14.19 5.72 -25.84
N PRO A 335 -13.01 6.32 -25.69
CA PRO A 335 -11.75 5.58 -25.67
C PRO A 335 -11.68 4.69 -24.43
N VAL A 336 -11.14 3.48 -24.63
CA VAL A 336 -10.86 2.51 -23.57
C VAL A 336 -9.39 2.66 -23.16
N ALA A 337 -9.14 2.78 -21.86
CA ALA A 337 -7.79 2.85 -21.33
C ALA A 337 -7.07 1.51 -21.50
N LEU A 338 -6.12 1.45 -22.40
CA LEU A 338 -5.29 0.26 -22.68
C LEU A 338 -3.92 0.40 -22.04
N ARG A 339 -3.38 -0.74 -21.62
CA ARG A 339 -2.01 -0.86 -21.15
C ARG A 339 -1.43 -2.23 -21.51
N ASP A 340 -0.15 -2.30 -21.79
CA ASP A 340 0.55 -3.58 -21.90
C ASP A 340 0.54 -4.33 -20.56
N ALA A 341 0.17 -5.59 -20.58
CA ALA A 341 0.12 -6.44 -19.40
C ALA A 341 1.52 -6.91 -18.94
N ASP A 342 2.54 -6.65 -19.75
CA ASP A 342 3.93 -7.12 -19.56
C ASP A 342 4.05 -8.65 -19.44
N LEU A 343 3.14 -9.37 -20.10
CA LEU A 343 3.14 -10.82 -20.22
C LEU A 343 3.87 -11.25 -21.48
N MET A 344 4.49 -12.43 -21.46
CA MET A 344 5.03 -13.03 -22.68
C MET A 344 3.91 -13.71 -23.47
N VAL A 345 3.92 -13.51 -24.78
CA VAL A 345 2.99 -14.21 -25.68
C VAL A 345 3.60 -15.56 -26.02
N ASP A 346 3.03 -16.62 -25.43
CA ASP A 346 3.43 -18.03 -25.65
C ASP A 346 2.23 -18.77 -26.23
N LEU A 347 2.24 -18.96 -27.57
CA LEU A 347 1.10 -19.44 -28.34
C LEU A 347 1.05 -20.96 -28.33
N HIS A 348 -0.16 -21.52 -28.50
CA HIS A 348 -0.39 -22.97 -28.68
C HIS A 348 0.23 -23.47 -30.00
N ASP A 349 0.87 -24.63 -29.98
CA ASP A 349 1.62 -25.18 -31.12
C ASP A 349 0.80 -25.36 -32.42
N ASP A 350 -0.52 -25.52 -32.31
CA ASP A 350 -1.43 -25.72 -33.45
C ASP A 350 -1.78 -24.43 -34.21
N LEU A 351 -1.32 -23.26 -33.74
CA LEU A 351 -1.57 -21.98 -34.42
C LEU A 351 -0.70 -21.82 -35.67
N PRO A 352 -1.12 -21.02 -36.67
CA PRO A 352 -0.35 -20.72 -37.87
C PRO A 352 1.07 -20.21 -37.57
N GLU A 353 2.06 -20.67 -38.34
CA GLU A 353 3.47 -20.32 -38.19
C GLU A 353 3.70 -18.79 -38.22
N ALA A 354 2.94 -18.06 -39.04
CA ALA A 354 3.04 -16.61 -39.11
C ALA A 354 2.70 -15.88 -37.80
N LEU A 355 1.82 -16.46 -36.97
CA LEU A 355 1.51 -15.92 -35.65
C LEU A 355 2.65 -16.16 -34.66
N HIS A 356 3.30 -17.33 -34.74
CA HIS A 356 4.48 -17.65 -33.94
C HIS A 356 5.67 -16.74 -34.29
N GLU A 357 5.91 -16.51 -35.60
CA GLU A 357 6.94 -15.58 -36.04
C GLU A 357 6.71 -14.17 -35.48
N ALA A 358 5.47 -13.63 -35.61
CA ALA A 358 5.11 -12.33 -35.08
C ALA A 358 5.27 -12.25 -33.54
N ALA A 359 4.95 -13.32 -32.82
CA ALA A 359 5.15 -13.38 -31.37
C ALA A 359 6.63 -13.31 -30.96
N HIS A 360 7.53 -13.90 -31.76
CA HIS A 360 8.98 -13.83 -31.54
C HIS A 360 9.56 -12.45 -31.85
N ASP A 361 9.03 -11.74 -32.85
CA ASP A 361 9.51 -10.43 -33.32
C ASP A 361 8.92 -9.23 -32.55
N ARG A 362 8.29 -9.46 -31.41
CA ARG A 362 7.59 -8.43 -30.59
C ARG A 362 6.42 -7.74 -31.30
N ALA A 363 5.90 -8.34 -32.35
CA ALA A 363 4.69 -7.87 -33.03
C ALA A 363 3.42 -8.47 -32.42
N ALA A 364 3.51 -9.05 -31.21
CA ALA A 364 2.39 -9.55 -30.44
C ALA A 364 2.44 -8.99 -29.00
N LEU A 365 1.30 -8.51 -28.51
CA LEU A 365 1.13 -7.93 -27.18
C LEU A 365 -0.14 -8.47 -26.52
N ILE A 366 -0.07 -8.79 -25.24
CA ILE A 366 -1.26 -8.93 -24.41
C ILE A 366 -1.49 -7.56 -23.75
N LEU A 367 -2.51 -6.88 -24.23
CA LEU A 367 -2.97 -5.62 -23.65
C LEU A 367 -4.02 -5.91 -22.60
N ARG A 368 -4.18 -5.00 -21.63
CA ARG A 368 -5.16 -5.09 -20.55
C ARG A 368 -5.96 -3.82 -20.43
N THR A 369 -7.20 -3.96 -20.01
CA THR A 369 -8.06 -2.83 -19.66
C THR A 369 -8.86 -3.17 -18.40
N ASP A 370 -9.09 -2.18 -17.55
CA ASP A 370 -9.83 -2.35 -16.30
C ASP A 370 -11.34 -2.21 -16.57
N ARG A 371 -12.11 -3.27 -16.31
CA ARG A 371 -13.58 -3.26 -16.44
C ARG A 371 -14.27 -2.25 -15.53
N ARG A 372 -13.64 -1.86 -14.41
CA ARG A 372 -14.17 -0.81 -13.53
C ARG A 372 -14.19 0.56 -14.19
N LEU A 373 -13.37 0.77 -15.23
CA LEU A 373 -13.41 1.96 -16.08
C LEU A 373 -14.54 1.91 -17.12
N GLY A 374 -15.37 0.86 -17.07
CA GLY A 374 -16.59 0.72 -17.87
C GLY A 374 -16.42 -0.01 -19.19
N PHE A 375 -15.31 -0.70 -19.42
CA PHE A 375 -15.19 -1.63 -20.56
C PHE A 375 -16.07 -2.87 -20.31
N ASP A 376 -16.90 -3.23 -21.28
CA ASP A 376 -17.74 -4.42 -21.27
C ASP A 376 -17.28 -5.39 -22.35
N PRO A 377 -16.56 -6.48 -22.00
CA PRO A 377 -16.00 -7.41 -22.98
C PRO A 377 -17.08 -8.17 -23.79
N ALA A 378 -18.30 -8.29 -23.27
CA ALA A 378 -19.43 -8.92 -23.98
C ALA A 378 -20.19 -7.95 -24.90
N ALA A 379 -19.77 -6.70 -25.01
CA ALA A 379 -20.37 -5.72 -25.92
C ALA A 379 -19.40 -5.38 -27.06
N PRO A 380 -19.90 -5.03 -28.24
CA PRO A 380 -19.04 -4.67 -29.37
C PRO A 380 -18.13 -3.51 -29.04
N TYR A 381 -16.89 -3.57 -29.54
CA TYR A 381 -15.90 -2.52 -29.45
C TYR A 381 -15.12 -2.39 -30.75
N THR A 382 -14.55 -1.23 -30.99
CA THR A 382 -13.76 -0.92 -32.19
C THR A 382 -12.28 -0.85 -31.81
N VAL A 383 -11.47 -1.71 -32.41
CA VAL A 383 -10.01 -1.62 -32.34
C VAL A 383 -9.53 -0.66 -33.41
N LYS A 384 -8.69 0.30 -33.04
CA LYS A 384 -8.13 1.32 -33.91
C LYS A 384 -6.62 1.14 -33.99
N LEU A 385 -6.11 0.67 -35.11
CA LEU A 385 -4.70 0.65 -35.43
C LEU A 385 -4.37 1.93 -36.21
N ARG A 386 -3.39 2.71 -35.78
CA ARG A 386 -2.93 3.90 -36.49
C ARG A 386 -1.82 3.53 -37.43
N ALA A 387 -2.08 3.66 -38.73
CA ALA A 387 -1.04 3.59 -39.74
C ALA A 387 -0.23 4.89 -39.70
N VAL A 388 1.02 4.84 -39.27
CA VAL A 388 1.90 6.00 -39.09
C VAL A 388 2.90 6.07 -40.24
N ARG A 389 3.09 7.26 -40.79
CA ARG A 389 4.14 7.60 -41.76
C ARG A 389 4.87 8.85 -41.33
N GLU A 390 6.13 8.92 -41.68
CA GLU A 390 7.00 10.11 -41.45
C GLU A 390 7.39 10.75 -42.73
N HIS A 391 7.28 12.07 -42.80
CA HIS A 391 7.72 12.89 -43.91
C HIS A 391 8.92 13.75 -43.52
N GLY A 392 9.97 13.73 -44.31
CA GLY A 392 11.16 14.57 -44.10
C GLY A 392 12.34 13.83 -43.47
N MET A 393 13.57 14.24 -43.84
CA MET A 393 14.83 13.55 -43.55
C MET A 393 15.51 14.03 -42.26
N PHE A 394 15.34 15.28 -41.82
CA PHE A 394 16.07 15.89 -40.70
C PHE A 394 15.21 16.20 -39.48
N GLN A 395 13.95 16.48 -39.70
CA GLN A 395 12.92 16.64 -38.68
C GLN A 395 11.66 15.97 -39.25
N PRO A 396 11.53 14.65 -39.10
CA PRO A 396 10.38 13.95 -39.65
C PRO A 396 9.10 14.46 -38.98
N GLU A 397 8.12 14.79 -39.80
CA GLU A 397 6.76 15.12 -39.36
C GLU A 397 5.92 13.87 -39.53
N ALA A 398 5.42 13.32 -38.41
CA ALA A 398 4.64 12.11 -38.46
C ALA A 398 3.14 12.42 -38.68
N GLY A 399 2.52 11.66 -39.55
CA GLY A 399 1.09 11.63 -39.76
C GLY A 399 0.50 10.25 -39.59
N SER A 400 -0.78 10.16 -39.23
CA SER A 400 -1.43 8.87 -39.05
C SER A 400 -2.84 8.84 -39.62
N VAL A 401 -3.24 7.63 -40.06
CA VAL A 401 -4.60 7.32 -40.50
C VAL A 401 -5.11 6.13 -39.64
N PRO A 402 -6.33 6.22 -39.05
CA PRO A 402 -6.87 5.11 -38.28
C PRO A 402 -7.39 4.00 -39.20
N LEU A 403 -7.03 2.78 -38.87
CA LEU A 403 -7.59 1.55 -39.41
C LEU A 403 -8.49 0.94 -38.35
N GLU A 404 -9.73 0.62 -38.67
CA GLU A 404 -10.74 0.24 -37.68
C GLU A 404 -11.21 -1.20 -37.88
N LEU A 405 -11.31 -1.94 -36.76
CA LEU A 405 -11.85 -3.29 -36.70
C LEU A 405 -12.93 -3.34 -35.62
N GLU A 406 -14.18 -3.60 -36.01
CA GLU A 406 -15.21 -3.90 -35.04
C GLU A 406 -15.10 -5.36 -34.59
N HIS A 407 -15.08 -5.59 -33.29
CA HIS A 407 -15.00 -6.93 -32.69
C HIS A 407 -15.97 -7.07 -31.50
N ALA A 408 -16.42 -8.28 -31.27
CA ALA A 408 -17.23 -8.64 -30.11
C ALA A 408 -17.03 -10.11 -29.76
N THR A 409 -16.79 -10.40 -28.51
CA THR A 409 -16.74 -11.77 -27.99
C THR A 409 -18.16 -12.21 -27.59
N ASP A 410 -18.54 -13.47 -27.92
CA ASP A 410 -19.88 -14.00 -27.66
C ASP A 410 -20.21 -13.94 -26.14
N ALA A 411 -21.39 -13.42 -25.83
CA ALA A 411 -21.87 -13.23 -24.47
C ALA A 411 -21.98 -14.55 -23.66
N ARG A 412 -21.96 -15.73 -24.32
CA ARG A 412 -21.99 -17.04 -23.64
C ARG A 412 -20.78 -17.29 -22.74
N PHE A 413 -19.66 -16.66 -23.02
CA PHE A 413 -18.44 -16.77 -22.24
C PHE A 413 -18.41 -15.87 -20.98
N PHE A 414 -19.45 -15.08 -20.79
CA PHE A 414 -19.49 -14.09 -19.74
C PHE A 414 -20.71 -14.23 -18.85
N THR A 415 -20.56 -13.81 -17.62
CA THR A 415 -21.65 -13.63 -16.66
C THR A 415 -21.81 -12.16 -16.33
N ARG A 416 -23.06 -11.69 -16.14
CA ARG A 416 -23.34 -10.33 -15.65
C ARG A 416 -23.77 -10.41 -14.21
N PRO A 417 -23.03 -9.83 -13.26
CA PRO A 417 -23.49 -9.73 -11.88
C PRO A 417 -24.80 -8.90 -11.83
N ALA A 418 -25.78 -9.38 -11.10
CA ALA A 418 -27.11 -8.76 -11.04
C ALA A 418 -27.11 -7.34 -10.45
N THR A 419 -26.16 -7.04 -9.60
CA THR A 419 -25.79 -5.72 -9.06
C THR A 419 -24.39 -5.83 -8.52
N VAL A 420 -23.48 -4.97 -8.95
CA VAL A 420 -22.19 -4.81 -8.29
C VAL A 420 -22.46 -3.91 -7.08
N GLU A 421 -22.77 -4.51 -5.92
CA GLU A 421 -22.67 -3.79 -4.66
C GLU A 421 -21.17 -3.55 -4.46
N GLN A 422 -20.70 -2.38 -4.88
CA GLN A 422 -19.32 -1.95 -4.62
C GLN A 422 -19.20 -1.80 -3.11
N LEU A 423 -18.54 -2.77 -2.49
CA LEU A 423 -18.27 -2.69 -1.07
C LEU A 423 -17.35 -1.47 -0.85
N PRO A 424 -17.65 -0.64 0.15
CA PRO A 424 -16.74 0.44 0.49
C PRO A 424 -15.31 -0.10 0.64
N PRO A 425 -14.28 0.60 0.12
CA PRO A 425 -12.89 0.10 0.06
C PRO A 425 -12.35 -0.43 1.39
N TRP A 426 -12.76 0.17 2.52
CA TRP A 426 -12.37 -0.31 3.84
C TRP A 426 -12.95 -1.70 4.20
N ARG A 427 -14.18 -2.03 3.72
CA ARG A 427 -14.76 -3.37 3.90
C ARG A 427 -14.06 -4.39 3.04
N GLU A 428 -13.67 -4.00 1.84
CA GLU A 428 -12.87 -4.83 0.96
C GLU A 428 -11.50 -5.10 1.59
N ALA A 429 -10.80 -4.09 2.12
CA ALA A 429 -9.55 -4.25 2.84
C ALA A 429 -9.69 -5.21 4.05
N LEU A 430 -10.78 -5.12 4.82
CA LEU A 430 -11.07 -6.04 5.91
C LEU A 430 -11.29 -7.47 5.41
N ARG A 431 -12.03 -7.65 4.32
CA ARG A 431 -12.32 -8.97 3.75
C ARG A 431 -11.06 -9.63 3.19
N ASN A 432 -10.28 -8.88 2.41
CA ASN A 432 -9.06 -9.37 1.79
C ASN A 432 -7.99 -9.73 2.83
N ARG A 433 -7.96 -9.03 3.98
CA ARG A 433 -7.01 -9.26 5.08
C ARG A 433 -7.60 -10.06 6.24
N ALA A 434 -8.76 -10.72 6.07
CA ALA A 434 -9.46 -11.42 7.16
C ALA A 434 -8.62 -12.52 7.82
N ALA A 435 -7.87 -13.29 7.04
CA ALA A 435 -6.97 -14.33 7.56
C ALA A 435 -5.83 -13.73 8.38
N ASP A 436 -5.18 -12.67 7.89
CA ASP A 436 -4.11 -11.95 8.58
C ASP A 436 -4.61 -11.34 9.89
N LEU A 437 -5.80 -10.75 9.87
CA LEU A 437 -6.46 -10.21 11.07
C LEU A 437 -6.74 -11.30 12.10
N ALA A 438 -7.25 -12.46 11.68
CA ALA A 438 -7.52 -13.57 12.58
C ALA A 438 -6.24 -14.08 13.24
N VAL A 439 -5.18 -14.34 12.46
CA VAL A 439 -3.89 -14.81 12.98
C VAL A 439 -3.25 -13.78 13.90
N THR A 440 -3.23 -12.50 13.48
CA THR A 440 -2.72 -11.39 14.30
C THR A 440 -3.52 -11.25 15.59
N GLY A 441 -4.85 -11.30 15.53
CA GLY A 441 -5.73 -11.19 16.69
C GLY A 441 -5.49 -12.32 17.71
N VAL A 442 -5.40 -13.56 17.25
CA VAL A 442 -5.08 -14.71 18.11
C VAL A 442 -3.69 -14.54 18.75
N PHE A 443 -2.70 -14.14 17.98
CA PHE A 443 -1.35 -13.90 18.49
C PHE A 443 -1.31 -12.78 19.53
N LEU A 444 -1.96 -11.64 19.25
CA LEU A 444 -2.03 -10.52 20.19
C LEU A 444 -2.76 -10.91 21.49
N ALA A 445 -3.87 -11.63 21.39
CA ALA A 445 -4.58 -12.17 22.55
C ALA A 445 -3.70 -13.12 23.37
N PHE A 446 -3.00 -14.03 22.70
CA PHE A 446 -2.01 -14.91 23.33
C PHE A 446 -0.93 -14.11 24.07
N LEU A 447 -0.36 -13.10 23.45
CA LEU A 447 0.69 -12.26 24.05
C LEU A 447 0.17 -11.48 25.26
N LEU A 448 -1.03 -10.89 25.16
CA LEU A 448 -1.67 -10.17 26.27
C LEU A 448 -1.96 -11.09 27.47
N LEU A 449 -2.46 -12.30 27.22
CA LEU A 449 -2.68 -13.32 28.26
C LEU A 449 -1.38 -13.79 28.90
N LEU A 450 -0.34 -13.98 28.08
CA LEU A 450 0.99 -14.39 28.54
C LEU A 450 1.61 -13.34 29.47
N LEU A 451 1.63 -12.08 29.03
CA LEU A 451 2.22 -10.95 29.79
C LEU A 451 1.33 -10.49 30.94
N GLY A 452 0.01 -10.57 30.81
CA GLY A 452 -0.94 -10.14 31.84
C GLY A 452 -1.06 -11.12 33.01
N GLY A 453 -1.15 -12.42 32.73
CA GLY A 453 -1.47 -13.43 33.75
C GLY A 453 -0.33 -14.40 34.10
N ARG A 454 0.61 -14.64 33.18
CA ARG A 454 1.61 -15.72 33.32
C ARG A 454 3.06 -15.25 33.20
N MET A 455 3.30 -13.94 33.22
CA MET A 455 4.61 -13.33 33.03
C MET A 455 5.71 -13.93 33.94
N ASN A 456 5.43 -14.12 35.24
CA ASN A 456 6.39 -14.66 36.19
C ASN A 456 6.72 -16.13 35.89
N ARG A 457 5.71 -16.92 35.47
CA ARG A 457 5.92 -18.33 35.06
C ARG A 457 6.78 -18.39 33.79
N LEU A 458 6.51 -17.52 32.84
CA LEU A 458 7.29 -17.41 31.60
C LEU A 458 8.76 -17.04 31.92
N ALA A 459 8.97 -16.00 32.72
CA ALA A 459 10.31 -15.53 33.10
C ALA A 459 11.11 -16.57 33.88
N GLY A 460 10.45 -17.41 34.70
CA GLY A 460 11.06 -18.52 35.47
C GLY A 460 11.29 -19.80 34.66
N HIS A 461 10.84 -19.87 33.40
CA HIS A 461 10.96 -21.10 32.61
C HIS A 461 12.41 -21.32 32.13
N ARG A 462 12.93 -22.56 32.25
CA ARG A 462 14.33 -22.90 31.86
C ARG A 462 14.69 -22.54 30.43
N HIS A 463 13.72 -22.58 29.52
CA HIS A 463 13.89 -22.25 28.10
C HIS A 463 13.35 -20.85 27.75
N PHE A 464 13.26 -19.92 28.70
CA PHE A 464 12.70 -18.59 28.51
C PHE A 464 13.29 -17.85 27.31
N THR A 465 14.63 -17.86 27.15
CA THR A 465 15.29 -17.21 26.03
C THR A 465 14.84 -17.79 24.68
N ALA A 466 14.74 -19.12 24.56
CA ALA A 466 14.30 -19.75 23.33
C ALA A 466 12.81 -19.45 23.02
N ILE A 467 11.94 -19.47 24.02
CA ILE A 467 10.52 -19.09 23.87
C ILE A 467 10.41 -17.64 23.41
N ARG A 468 11.14 -16.73 24.05
CA ARG A 468 11.16 -15.32 23.68
C ARG A 468 11.65 -15.11 22.25
N LEU A 469 12.74 -15.75 21.86
CA LEU A 469 13.25 -15.67 20.50
C LEU A 469 12.26 -16.26 19.47
N GLY A 470 11.54 -17.33 19.83
CA GLY A 470 10.47 -17.89 18.99
C GLY A 470 9.31 -16.90 18.78
N ILE A 471 8.87 -16.22 19.84
CA ILE A 471 7.85 -15.15 19.74
C ILE A 471 8.37 -14.01 18.85
N LEU A 472 9.60 -13.57 19.04
CA LEU A 472 10.21 -12.50 18.24
C LEU A 472 10.42 -12.92 16.78
N ALA A 473 10.72 -14.19 16.51
CA ALA A 473 10.78 -14.72 15.14
C ALA A 473 9.42 -14.67 14.45
N PHE A 474 8.34 -15.07 15.14
CA PHE A 474 6.99 -14.94 14.61
C PHE A 474 6.64 -13.47 14.32
N VAL A 475 6.99 -12.57 15.23
CA VAL A 475 6.77 -11.12 15.02
C VAL A 475 7.53 -10.60 13.80
N THR A 476 8.78 -11.03 13.59
CA THR A 476 9.57 -10.58 12.43
C THR A 476 8.99 -11.13 11.14
N VAL A 477 8.71 -12.44 11.09
CA VAL A 477 8.29 -13.12 9.85
C VAL A 477 6.82 -12.80 9.54
N PHE A 478 5.91 -12.97 10.51
CA PHE A 478 4.49 -12.80 10.24
C PHE A 478 4.05 -11.33 10.34
N ILE A 479 4.28 -10.66 11.50
CA ILE A 479 3.83 -9.27 11.68
C ILE A 479 4.64 -8.31 10.80
N GLY A 480 5.97 -8.52 10.71
CA GLY A 480 6.87 -7.67 9.91
C GLY A 480 6.77 -7.95 8.42
N TRP A 481 7.24 -9.12 8.01
CA TRP A 481 7.44 -9.41 6.59
C TRP A 481 6.18 -9.83 5.84
N TRP A 482 5.32 -10.65 6.43
CA TRP A 482 4.10 -11.11 5.77
C TRP A 482 2.98 -10.06 5.84
N ALA A 483 2.56 -9.69 7.04
CA ALA A 483 1.43 -8.79 7.26
C ALA A 483 1.80 -7.31 7.09
N GLN A 484 3.09 -6.97 6.95
CA GLN A 484 3.62 -5.60 6.76
C GLN A 484 3.17 -4.60 7.85
N ALA A 485 2.80 -5.09 9.04
CA ALA A 485 2.24 -4.31 10.13
C ALA A 485 3.33 -3.75 11.08
N GLN A 486 4.45 -3.31 10.53
CA GLN A 486 5.50 -2.60 11.24
C GLN A 486 5.04 -1.16 11.53
N LEU A 487 4.86 -0.83 12.82
CA LEU A 487 4.55 0.55 13.19
C LEU A 487 5.77 1.47 12.97
N SER A 488 5.50 2.65 12.43
CA SER A 488 6.48 3.71 12.15
C SER A 488 6.02 5.03 12.78
N VAL A 489 6.92 5.99 12.92
CA VAL A 489 6.61 7.36 13.33
C VAL A 489 5.80 8.10 12.27
N VAL A 490 5.81 7.64 11.02
CA VAL A 490 5.06 8.24 9.90
C VAL A 490 3.57 8.32 10.21
N THR A 491 2.95 7.21 10.66
CA THR A 491 1.51 7.19 10.98
C THR A 491 1.09 8.23 12.05
N PRO A 492 1.75 8.34 13.22
CA PRO A 492 1.44 9.41 14.17
C PRO A 492 1.69 10.82 13.65
N LEU A 493 2.68 11.04 12.80
CA LEU A 493 2.94 12.33 12.18
C LEU A 493 1.85 12.69 11.16
N ALA A 494 1.45 11.72 10.32
CA ALA A 494 0.32 11.88 9.40
C ALA A 494 -0.98 12.18 10.18
N LEU A 495 -1.26 11.40 11.23
CA LEU A 495 -2.43 11.62 12.10
C LEU A 495 -2.45 13.02 12.71
N LEU A 496 -1.30 13.50 13.18
CA LEU A 496 -1.18 14.84 13.76
C LEU A 496 -1.46 15.91 12.70
N ARG A 497 -0.92 15.76 11.50
CA ARG A 497 -1.11 16.69 10.39
C ARG A 497 -2.57 16.71 9.95
N THR A 498 -3.15 15.56 9.62
CA THR A 498 -4.55 15.42 9.23
C THR A 498 -5.51 15.99 10.29
N ALA A 499 -5.25 15.76 11.58
CA ALA A 499 -6.07 16.31 12.64
C ALA A 499 -6.00 17.85 12.76
N LEU A 500 -4.88 18.47 12.39
CA LEU A 500 -4.71 19.93 12.40
C LEU A 500 -5.32 20.58 11.16
N GLU A 501 -5.29 19.90 10.03
CA GLU A 501 -5.85 20.32 8.72
C GLU A 501 -7.35 20.05 8.62
N GLY A 502 -7.93 19.30 9.57
CA GLY A 502 -9.36 18.96 9.57
C GLY A 502 -9.74 17.83 8.61
N GLY A 503 -8.77 17.08 8.12
CA GLY A 503 -8.96 15.98 7.19
C GLY A 503 -9.54 14.71 7.83
N SER A 504 -9.97 13.75 7.01
CA SER A 504 -10.55 12.48 7.43
C SER A 504 -9.48 11.53 7.99
N LEU A 505 -9.83 10.79 9.04
CA LEU A 505 -9.02 9.72 9.62
C LEU A 505 -9.35 8.33 9.02
N ALA A 506 -10.16 8.29 7.97
CA ALA A 506 -10.60 7.06 7.33
C ALA A 506 -9.42 6.19 6.82
N PHE A 507 -8.30 6.82 6.44
CA PHE A 507 -7.10 6.11 5.98
C PHE A 507 -6.59 5.04 6.96
N LEU A 508 -6.87 5.18 8.26
CA LEU A 508 -6.49 4.17 9.26
C LEU A 508 -7.22 2.84 9.06
N LEU A 509 -8.40 2.85 8.42
CA LEU A 509 -9.23 1.66 8.20
C LEU A 509 -8.72 0.80 7.03
N TYR A 510 -7.91 1.36 6.14
CA TYR A 510 -7.40 0.69 4.95
C TYR A 510 -6.19 -0.21 5.24
N ASP A 511 -5.51 -0.04 6.39
CA ASP A 511 -4.54 -1.01 6.92
C ASP A 511 -5.02 -1.57 8.28
N PRO A 512 -5.99 -2.48 8.26
CA PRO A 512 -6.64 -2.96 9.47
C PRO A 512 -5.70 -3.77 10.38
N VAL A 513 -4.66 -4.39 9.83
CA VAL A 513 -3.68 -5.17 10.63
C VAL A 513 -2.80 -4.22 11.43
N SER A 514 -2.24 -3.18 10.81
CA SER A 514 -1.47 -2.15 11.51
C SER A 514 -2.33 -1.42 12.54
N LEU A 515 -3.59 -1.10 12.20
CA LEU A 515 -4.53 -0.47 13.15
C LEU A 515 -4.75 -1.34 14.39
N MET A 516 -4.91 -2.67 14.23
CA MET A 516 -5.05 -3.60 15.35
C MET A 516 -3.79 -3.64 16.21
N VAL A 517 -2.59 -3.64 15.61
CA VAL A 517 -1.31 -3.58 16.34
C VAL A 517 -1.17 -2.24 17.08
N TRP A 518 -1.55 -1.10 16.45
CA TRP A 518 -1.59 0.21 17.10
C TRP A 518 -2.54 0.24 18.30
N ALA A 519 -3.76 -0.27 18.13
CA ALA A 519 -4.75 -0.33 19.21
C ALA A 519 -4.21 -1.10 20.42
N VAL A 520 -3.60 -2.27 20.20
CA VAL A 520 -3.00 -3.08 21.26
C VAL A 520 -1.78 -2.40 21.88
N ALA A 521 -0.95 -1.70 21.10
CA ALA A 521 0.19 -0.93 21.61
C ALA A 521 -0.27 0.22 22.52
N ILE A 522 -1.30 0.98 22.12
CA ILE A 522 -1.88 2.09 22.89
C ILE A 522 -2.52 1.57 24.20
N LEU A 523 -3.33 0.50 24.12
CA LEU A 523 -3.88 -0.15 25.31
C LEU A 523 -2.77 -0.68 26.23
N GLY A 524 -1.68 -1.15 25.63
CA GLY A 524 -0.50 -1.60 26.33
C GLY A 524 0.20 -0.52 27.14
N PHE A 525 0.09 0.76 26.76
CA PHE A 525 0.65 1.88 27.54
C PHE A 525 0.11 1.93 28.95
N VAL A 526 -1.19 1.68 29.13
CA VAL A 526 -1.83 1.70 30.45
C VAL A 526 -1.32 0.59 31.36
N ALA A 527 -1.04 -0.61 30.81
CA ALA A 527 -0.66 -1.78 31.57
C ALA A 527 0.86 -1.91 31.75
N TRP A 528 1.63 -1.75 30.67
CA TRP A 528 3.06 -2.08 30.60
C TRP A 528 3.95 -0.92 30.15
N GLY A 529 3.39 0.23 29.78
CA GLY A 529 4.13 1.31 29.14
C GLY A 529 4.64 0.88 27.76
N ARG A 530 5.78 1.40 27.33
CA ARG A 530 6.40 1.05 26.04
C ARG A 530 6.82 -0.41 25.91
N ALA A 531 6.86 -1.16 27.01
CA ALA A 531 7.46 -2.49 27.07
C ALA A 531 6.75 -3.50 26.17
N LEU A 532 5.42 -3.40 26.02
CA LEU A 532 4.64 -4.32 25.17
C LEU A 532 5.08 -4.22 23.71
N PHE A 533 5.06 -3.02 23.14
CA PHE A 533 5.43 -2.85 21.74
C PHE A 533 6.94 -2.98 21.50
N CYS A 534 7.76 -2.14 22.15
CA CYS A 534 9.21 -2.12 21.92
C CYS A 534 9.94 -3.41 22.34
N GLY A 535 9.35 -4.18 23.25
CA GLY A 535 9.95 -5.41 23.75
C GLY A 535 9.47 -6.70 23.09
N TRP A 536 8.24 -6.70 22.51
CA TRP A 536 7.59 -7.93 22.10
C TRP A 536 6.89 -7.88 20.75
N LEU A 537 6.54 -6.69 20.23
CA LEU A 537 5.77 -6.53 18.98
C LEU A 537 6.53 -5.82 17.86
N CYS A 538 7.66 -5.17 18.15
CA CYS A 538 8.42 -4.44 17.12
C CYS A 538 9.32 -5.39 16.32
N PRO A 539 9.08 -5.62 15.00
CA PRO A 539 9.89 -6.49 14.16
C PRO A 539 11.36 -6.06 14.09
N PHE A 540 11.63 -4.77 13.89
CA PHE A 540 13.02 -4.29 13.86
C PHE A 540 13.72 -4.41 15.23
N GLY A 541 12.96 -4.23 16.32
CA GLY A 541 13.45 -4.50 17.67
C GLY A 541 13.81 -5.97 17.88
N ALA A 542 13.08 -6.90 17.23
CA ALA A 542 13.39 -8.32 17.23
C ALA A 542 14.67 -8.62 16.41
N LEU A 543 14.84 -8.03 15.23
CA LEU A 543 16.07 -8.17 14.43
C LEU A 543 17.32 -7.75 15.21
N GLN A 544 17.25 -6.64 15.97
CA GLN A 544 18.35 -6.22 16.84
C GLN A 544 18.64 -7.23 17.97
N GLU A 545 17.61 -7.90 18.47
CA GLU A 545 17.81 -8.98 19.48
C GLU A 545 18.50 -10.20 18.88
N PHE A 546 18.11 -10.59 17.65
CA PHE A 546 18.82 -11.66 16.92
C PHE A 546 20.26 -11.27 16.60
N ALA A 547 20.52 -10.02 16.21
CA ALA A 547 21.87 -9.51 15.99
C ALA A 547 22.73 -9.60 17.29
N ASP A 548 22.18 -9.20 18.44
CA ASP A 548 22.85 -9.36 19.75
C ASP A 548 23.18 -10.82 20.07
N GLN A 549 22.24 -11.74 19.87
CA GLN A 549 22.48 -13.17 20.10
C GLN A 549 23.59 -13.70 19.18
N LEU A 550 23.59 -13.28 17.92
CA LEU A 550 24.64 -13.62 16.96
C LEU A 550 26.00 -13.05 17.41
N GLY A 551 26.06 -11.78 17.82
CA GLY A 551 27.27 -11.14 18.33
C GLY A 551 27.86 -11.87 19.53
N ARG A 552 27.02 -12.30 20.47
CA ARG A 552 27.41 -13.13 21.63
C ARG A 552 27.93 -14.51 21.23
N LYS A 553 27.27 -15.16 20.27
CA LYS A 553 27.70 -16.45 19.73
C LYS A 553 29.07 -16.33 19.04
N LEU A 554 29.32 -15.24 18.35
CA LEU A 554 30.61 -14.89 17.73
C LEU A 554 31.63 -14.34 18.74
N ARG A 555 31.27 -14.25 20.03
CA ARG A 555 32.09 -13.74 21.11
C ARG A 555 32.60 -12.31 20.91
N LEU A 556 31.80 -11.48 20.23
CA LEU A 556 32.15 -10.06 20.03
C LEU A 556 32.13 -9.31 21.38
N PRO A 557 33.00 -8.28 21.55
CA PRO A 557 33.02 -7.49 22.77
C PRO A 557 31.67 -6.76 22.94
N GLN A 558 31.08 -6.86 24.12
CA GLN A 558 29.81 -6.18 24.46
C GLN A 558 30.15 -4.82 25.10
N VAL A 559 29.77 -3.74 24.43
CA VAL A 559 30.03 -2.37 24.90
C VAL A 559 28.85 -1.89 25.73
N GLU A 560 29.13 -1.49 26.97
CA GLU A 560 28.16 -0.80 27.83
C GLU A 560 28.64 0.63 28.07
N PRO A 561 27.91 1.66 27.57
CA PRO A 561 28.25 3.05 27.79
C PRO A 561 28.26 3.38 29.29
N SER A 562 29.17 4.28 29.73
CA SER A 562 29.14 4.71 31.11
C SER A 562 27.82 5.35 31.46
N PRO A 563 27.37 5.30 32.75
CA PRO A 563 26.03 5.79 33.13
C PRO A 563 25.77 7.27 32.78
N ARG A 564 26.82 8.09 32.71
CA ARG A 564 26.71 9.51 32.31
C ARG A 564 26.45 9.65 30.81
N TRP A 565 27.15 8.87 29.99
CA TRP A 565 26.96 8.85 28.53
C TRP A 565 25.64 8.21 28.15
N ASP A 566 25.26 7.08 28.80
CA ASP A 566 23.96 6.44 28.58
C ASP A 566 22.79 7.41 28.81
N ALA A 567 22.83 8.15 29.91
CA ALA A 567 21.80 9.15 30.23
C ALA A 567 21.72 10.28 29.18
N ARG A 568 22.86 10.75 28.65
CA ARG A 568 22.88 11.80 27.60
C ARG A 568 22.41 11.27 26.26
N LEU A 569 22.88 10.09 25.86
CA LEU A 569 22.51 9.47 24.58
C LEU A 569 21.02 9.14 24.50
N LYS A 570 20.38 8.80 25.61
CA LYS A 570 18.93 8.54 25.66
C LYS A 570 18.06 9.76 25.29
N TRP A 571 18.59 10.98 25.42
CA TRP A 571 17.90 12.20 24.99
C TRP A 571 17.92 12.39 23.47
N LEU A 572 18.86 11.75 22.75
CA LEU A 572 19.00 11.91 21.32
C LEU A 572 17.75 11.48 20.56
N LYS A 573 17.09 10.37 20.96
CA LYS A 573 15.82 9.92 20.35
C LYS A 573 14.70 10.96 20.42
N TYR A 574 14.63 11.74 21.50
CA TYR A 574 13.64 12.82 21.64
C TYR A 574 14.02 14.02 20.76
N GLY A 575 15.32 14.29 20.62
CA GLY A 575 15.80 15.30 19.68
C GLY A 575 15.50 14.94 18.23
N VAL A 576 15.67 13.66 17.85
CA VAL A 576 15.31 13.15 16.52
C VAL A 576 13.80 13.28 16.31
N LEU A 577 12.96 12.86 17.28
CA LEU A 577 11.50 13.00 17.17
C LEU A 577 11.08 14.47 17.01
N ALA A 578 11.64 15.37 17.82
CA ALA A 578 11.35 16.81 17.72
C ALA A 578 11.80 17.39 16.37
N GLY A 579 12.94 16.95 15.85
CA GLY A 579 13.43 17.31 14.52
C GLY A 579 12.49 16.84 13.41
N LEU A 580 12.00 15.60 13.47
CA LEU A 580 11.02 15.09 12.50
C LEU A 580 9.71 15.89 12.55
N VAL A 581 9.18 16.16 13.73
CA VAL A 581 7.99 17.02 13.88
C VAL A 581 8.24 18.39 13.26
N ALA A 582 9.41 19.01 13.52
CA ALA A 582 9.73 20.30 12.93
C ALA A 582 9.79 20.23 11.39
N VAL A 583 10.42 19.20 10.81
CA VAL A 583 10.51 19.03 9.36
C VAL A 583 9.13 18.88 8.72
N VAL A 584 8.22 18.09 9.30
CA VAL A 584 6.85 17.92 8.79
C VAL A 584 6.12 19.26 8.64
N PHE A 585 6.32 20.20 9.60
CA PHE A 585 5.62 21.49 9.58
C PHE A 585 6.37 22.61 8.86
N THR A 586 7.71 22.56 8.79
CA THR A 586 8.50 23.66 8.19
C THR A 586 9.00 23.35 6.79
N ALA A 587 9.17 22.09 6.46
CA ALA A 587 9.75 21.65 5.19
C ALA A 587 9.15 20.29 4.76
N PRO A 588 7.83 20.21 4.47
CA PRO A 588 7.12 18.96 4.21
C PRO A 588 7.74 18.14 3.06
N GLY A 589 8.30 18.76 2.03
CA GLY A 589 8.96 18.08 0.92
C GLY A 589 10.23 17.27 1.30
N TYR A 590 10.79 17.48 2.50
CA TYR A 590 11.92 16.69 3.01
C TYR A 590 11.50 15.60 4.00
N THR A 591 10.21 15.44 4.27
CA THR A 591 9.70 14.50 5.28
C THR A 591 10.10 13.07 4.95
N ASP A 592 9.97 12.62 3.70
CA ASP A 592 10.35 11.27 3.25
C ASP A 592 11.83 10.95 3.51
N THR A 593 12.70 11.91 3.24
CA THR A 593 14.13 11.76 3.51
C THR A 593 14.42 11.75 5.01
N ALA A 594 13.72 12.59 5.78
CA ALA A 594 13.92 12.68 7.21
C ALA A 594 13.44 11.43 7.97
N VAL A 595 12.31 10.83 7.56
CA VAL A 595 11.79 9.60 8.20
C VAL A 595 12.63 8.36 7.91
N GLU A 596 13.53 8.38 6.93
CA GLU A 596 14.50 7.31 6.68
C GLU A 596 15.52 7.11 7.83
N VAL A 597 15.53 7.99 8.81
CA VAL A 597 16.19 7.70 10.11
C VAL A 597 15.65 6.43 10.76
N GLU A 598 14.41 6.03 10.47
CA GLU A 598 13.83 4.73 10.80
C GLU A 598 14.15 3.70 9.71
N PRO A 599 14.98 2.67 9.99
CA PRO A 599 15.33 1.66 8.99
C PRO A 599 14.21 0.64 8.71
N PHE A 600 12.96 0.98 9.09
CA PHE A 600 11.85 0.04 9.06
C PHE A 600 11.42 -0.28 7.62
N LYS A 601 11.33 0.74 6.77
CA LYS A 601 11.04 0.57 5.34
C LYS A 601 12.09 -0.37 4.70
N THR A 602 13.37 -0.10 4.92
CA THR A 602 14.46 -0.93 4.36
C THR A 602 14.47 -2.36 4.90
N ALA A 603 14.30 -2.54 6.21
CA ALA A 603 14.47 -3.86 6.82
C ALA A 603 13.21 -4.74 6.77
N ILE A 604 12.02 -4.13 6.70
CA ILE A 604 10.74 -4.84 6.80
C ILE A 604 9.99 -4.76 5.47
N THR A 605 9.69 -3.55 4.97
CA THR A 605 8.83 -3.39 3.79
C THR A 605 9.52 -3.83 2.50
N THR A 606 10.79 -3.45 2.30
CA THR A 606 11.52 -3.76 1.05
C THR A 606 12.49 -4.93 1.17
N PHE A 607 12.53 -5.67 2.28
CA PHE A 607 13.39 -6.86 2.46
C PHE A 607 14.86 -6.62 2.14
N PHE A 608 15.38 -5.41 2.41
CA PHE A 608 16.72 -4.93 2.03
C PHE A 608 16.95 -4.83 0.50
N LEU A 609 15.88 -4.83 -0.31
CA LEU A 609 15.94 -4.68 -1.77
C LEU A 609 15.68 -3.22 -2.15
N ARG A 610 16.71 -2.37 -2.06
CA ARG A 610 16.70 -0.96 -2.44
C ARG A 610 18.12 -0.41 -2.56
N GLU A 611 18.30 0.88 -2.75
CA GLU A 611 19.59 1.52 -2.94
C GLU A 611 20.57 1.19 -1.81
N TRP A 612 21.82 0.90 -2.17
CA TRP A 612 22.83 0.33 -1.31
C TRP A 612 23.10 1.14 -0.01
N TYR A 613 22.96 2.47 -0.05
CA TYR A 613 23.22 3.31 1.12
C TYR A 613 22.17 3.16 2.23
N TYR A 614 20.90 2.95 1.90
CA TYR A 614 19.87 2.63 2.89
C TYR A 614 20.07 1.23 3.47
N VAL A 615 20.45 0.28 2.61
CA VAL A 615 20.79 -1.09 3.04
C VAL A 615 22.02 -1.07 3.96
N ALA A 616 23.07 -0.32 3.61
CA ALA A 616 24.25 -0.16 4.42
C ALA A 616 23.94 0.48 5.79
N TYR A 617 23.04 1.49 5.83
CA TYR A 617 22.58 2.11 7.07
C TYR A 617 21.85 1.10 7.96
N ALA A 618 20.83 0.39 7.43
CA ALA A 618 20.06 -0.60 8.20
C ALA A 618 20.94 -1.76 8.69
N ALA A 619 21.80 -2.29 7.81
CA ALA A 619 22.77 -3.33 8.15
C ALA A 619 23.79 -2.85 9.19
N GLY A 620 24.27 -1.60 9.08
CA GLY A 620 25.15 -0.96 10.05
C GLY A 620 24.53 -0.86 11.44
N LEU A 621 23.24 -0.51 11.53
CA LEU A 621 22.50 -0.49 12.79
C LEU A 621 22.32 -1.89 13.41
N LEU A 622 22.12 -2.92 12.57
CA LEU A 622 22.06 -4.30 13.04
C LEU A 622 23.45 -4.78 13.50
N ALA A 623 24.52 -4.46 12.75
CA ALA A 623 25.90 -4.75 13.14
C ALA A 623 26.28 -4.03 14.44
N LEU A 624 25.91 -2.77 14.62
CA LEU A 624 26.03 -2.04 15.88
C LEU A 624 25.34 -2.78 17.01
N SER A 625 24.17 -3.37 16.76
CA SER A 625 23.41 -4.12 17.78
C SER A 625 24.07 -5.44 18.20
N MET A 626 25.05 -5.95 17.43
CA MET A 626 25.87 -7.12 17.82
C MET A 626 26.82 -6.78 18.98
N VAL A 627 27.24 -5.53 19.11
CA VAL A 627 28.17 -5.04 20.13
C VAL A 627 27.51 -4.14 21.17
N LEU A 628 26.51 -3.33 20.76
CA LEU A 628 25.76 -2.41 21.62
C LEU A 628 24.30 -2.79 21.63
N TYR A 629 23.86 -3.47 22.69
CA TYR A 629 22.51 -4.04 22.79
C TYR A 629 21.40 -3.04 22.47
N LYS A 630 20.64 -3.30 21.38
CA LYS A 630 19.53 -2.46 20.89
C LYS A 630 19.92 -0.98 20.79
N GLY A 631 21.11 -0.69 20.24
CA GLY A 631 21.66 0.65 20.17
C GLY A 631 20.73 1.65 19.49
N PHE A 632 20.14 1.29 18.35
CA PHE A 632 19.16 2.15 17.66
C PHE A 632 17.93 2.42 18.53
N CYS A 633 17.27 1.39 19.05
CA CYS A 633 16.05 1.52 19.85
C CYS A 633 16.27 2.32 21.15
N ARG A 634 17.48 2.29 21.73
CA ARG A 634 17.80 3.03 22.96
C ARG A 634 18.03 4.50 22.72
N TYR A 635 18.69 4.85 21.61
CA TYR A 635 19.29 6.18 21.45
C TYR A 635 18.75 6.99 20.26
N LEU A 636 18.31 6.34 19.17
CA LEU A 636 18.00 7.01 17.91
C LEU A 636 16.53 6.91 17.51
N CYS A 637 15.83 5.83 17.87
CA CYS A 637 14.49 5.52 17.38
C CYS A 637 13.44 6.57 17.78
N PRO A 638 12.88 7.37 16.85
CA PRO A 638 11.86 8.38 17.15
C PRO A 638 10.53 7.73 17.57
N LEU A 639 10.11 6.62 16.94
CA LEU A 639 8.97 5.85 17.42
C LEU A 639 9.19 5.38 18.85
N GLY A 640 10.41 4.95 19.21
CA GLY A 640 10.77 4.57 20.57
C GLY A 640 10.67 5.72 21.58
N ALA A 641 10.91 6.97 21.15
CA ALA A 641 10.67 8.16 21.96
C ALA A 641 9.16 8.41 22.15
N LEU A 642 8.38 8.34 21.07
CA LEU A 642 6.93 8.45 21.13
C LEU A 642 6.29 7.39 22.04
N MET A 643 6.72 6.13 21.92
CA MET A 643 6.26 5.04 22.79
C MET A 643 6.65 5.26 24.27
N ALA A 644 7.79 5.91 24.54
CA ALA A 644 8.19 6.25 25.89
C ALA A 644 7.30 7.34 26.49
N ILE A 645 6.93 8.35 25.69
CA ILE A 645 5.96 9.40 26.07
C ILE A 645 4.59 8.79 26.34
N GLY A 646 4.06 7.96 25.40
CA GLY A 646 2.79 7.23 25.60
C GLY A 646 2.81 6.35 26.85
N GLY A 647 3.95 5.76 27.18
CA GLY A 647 4.15 4.97 28.40
C GLY A 647 4.03 5.75 29.71
N LEU A 648 4.01 7.09 29.68
CA LEU A 648 3.69 7.92 30.87
C LEU A 648 2.24 7.78 31.31
N LEU A 649 1.35 7.33 30.41
CA LEU A 649 -0.06 7.03 30.71
C LEU A 649 -0.23 5.77 31.56
N ARG A 650 0.85 5.10 31.91
CA ARG A 650 0.83 3.85 32.71
C ARG A 650 0.15 4.05 34.06
N GLY A 651 -0.83 3.22 34.35
CA GLY A 651 -1.61 3.27 35.58
C GLY A 651 -1.04 2.46 36.75
N ARG A 652 0.01 1.63 36.52
CA ARG A 652 0.58 0.76 37.57
C ARG A 652 2.04 0.39 37.33
N ASP A 653 2.76 0.10 38.45
CA ASP A 653 4.09 -0.50 38.41
C ASP A 653 3.96 -2.02 38.34
N TRP A 654 4.21 -2.61 37.17
CA TRP A 654 3.98 -4.04 36.92
C TRP A 654 5.16 -4.95 37.27
N ILE A 655 6.37 -4.38 37.45
CA ILE A 655 7.56 -5.14 37.90
C ILE A 655 7.61 -5.12 39.44
N ALA A 656 7.38 -6.31 40.02
CA ALA A 656 7.44 -6.46 41.47
C ALA A 656 8.82 -6.16 42.04
N ARG A 657 8.88 -5.46 43.19
CA ARG A 657 10.10 -5.13 43.92
C ARG A 657 9.96 -5.51 45.38
N ARG A 658 11.09 -5.90 46.01
CA ARG A 658 11.20 -6.13 47.43
C ARG A 658 11.75 -4.89 48.13
N ALA A 659 11.58 -4.82 49.45
CA ALA A 659 12.11 -3.71 50.24
C ALA A 659 13.65 -3.55 50.13
N GLU A 660 14.35 -4.68 49.96
CA GLU A 660 15.82 -4.75 49.84
C GLU A 660 16.32 -4.38 48.42
N CYS A 661 15.41 -4.28 47.42
CA CYS A 661 15.81 -3.87 46.07
C CYS A 661 16.23 -2.40 46.07
N GLY A 662 17.46 -2.12 45.65
CA GLY A 662 18.07 -0.80 45.67
C GLY A 662 19.02 -0.60 46.83
N THR A 663 18.63 -0.96 48.06
CA THR A 663 19.49 -0.86 49.24
C THR A 663 19.13 -2.01 50.22
N PRO A 664 19.99 -3.01 50.42
CA PRO A 664 21.37 -3.09 49.92
C PRO A 664 21.55 -3.78 48.54
N CYS A 665 20.52 -4.44 47.98
CA CYS A 665 20.66 -5.29 46.81
C CYS A 665 20.61 -4.51 45.48
N GLN A 666 21.70 -4.55 44.70
CA GLN A 666 21.83 -3.91 43.40
C GLN A 666 21.87 -4.87 42.21
N LEU A 667 21.61 -6.18 42.42
CA LEU A 667 21.82 -7.21 41.42
C LEU A 667 21.03 -6.95 40.10
N CYS A 668 19.70 -6.72 40.22
CA CYS A 668 18.87 -6.46 39.06
C CYS A 668 19.24 -5.18 38.30
N ARG A 669 19.74 -4.16 39.01
CA ARG A 669 20.26 -2.93 38.37
C ARG A 669 21.50 -3.22 37.54
N ILE A 670 22.47 -3.95 38.08
CA ILE A 670 23.71 -4.30 37.40
C ILE A 670 23.43 -5.19 36.18
N LYS A 671 22.44 -6.09 36.27
CA LYS A 671 22.06 -6.98 35.16
C LYS A 671 21.11 -6.34 34.15
N CYS A 672 20.60 -5.14 34.42
CA CYS A 672 19.70 -4.45 33.50
C CYS A 672 20.46 -3.81 32.32
N ARG A 673 20.47 -4.47 31.19
CA ARG A 673 21.17 -4.04 29.97
C ARG A 673 20.66 -2.70 29.40
N TYR A 674 19.44 -2.27 29.77
CA TYR A 674 18.85 -0.99 29.36
C TYR A 674 19.17 0.15 30.32
N GLY A 675 19.74 -0.13 31.48
CA GLY A 675 19.95 0.87 32.53
C GLY A 675 18.65 1.48 33.03
N ALA A 676 17.55 0.73 33.01
CA ALA A 676 16.21 1.19 33.39
C ALA A 676 15.93 1.05 34.90
N ILE A 677 16.90 0.62 35.73
CA ILE A 677 16.70 0.45 37.16
C ILE A 677 17.62 1.44 37.89
N ALA A 678 17.01 2.34 38.66
CA ALA A 678 17.72 3.35 39.44
C ALA A 678 18.47 2.74 40.66
N LYS A 679 19.38 3.50 41.27
CA LYS A 679 20.08 3.07 42.50
C LYS A 679 19.10 2.80 43.66
N SER A 680 17.96 3.46 43.69
CA SER A 680 16.89 3.23 44.67
C SER A 680 16.12 1.93 44.48
N GLY A 681 16.39 1.19 43.37
CA GLY A 681 15.62 0.01 42.99
C GLY A 681 14.35 0.33 42.16
N ALA A 682 13.99 1.60 42.01
CA ALA A 682 12.86 2.01 41.17
C ALA A 682 13.14 1.73 39.69
N VAL A 683 12.08 1.35 38.96
CA VAL A 683 12.14 1.06 37.52
C VAL A 683 11.71 2.29 36.75
N ASP A 684 12.58 2.77 35.87
CA ASP A 684 12.22 3.76 34.88
C ASP A 684 11.56 3.05 33.68
N TYR A 685 10.24 3.14 33.61
CA TYR A 685 9.46 2.48 32.59
C TYR A 685 9.52 3.19 31.23
N SER A 686 9.97 4.45 31.19
CA SER A 686 10.24 5.12 29.91
C SER A 686 11.43 4.51 29.18
N GLU A 687 12.32 3.81 29.93
CA GLU A 687 13.49 3.13 29.40
C GLU A 687 13.39 1.59 29.44
N CYS A 688 12.35 1.06 30.08
CA CYS A 688 12.16 -0.38 30.23
C CYS A 688 11.53 -1.01 28.99
N PHE A 689 12.22 -1.98 28.36
CA PHE A 689 11.74 -2.76 27.21
C PHE A 689 11.03 -4.07 27.59
N GLY A 690 10.82 -4.35 28.87
CA GLY A 690 10.12 -5.55 29.29
C GLY A 690 10.81 -6.86 28.92
N CYS A 691 12.14 -6.94 29.01
CA CYS A 691 12.90 -8.18 28.73
C CYS A 691 12.67 -9.30 29.74
N LEU A 692 12.08 -8.98 30.90
CA LEU A 692 11.75 -9.86 32.01
C LEU A 692 12.95 -10.47 32.77
N ASP A 693 14.20 -10.13 32.46
CA ASP A 693 15.39 -10.65 33.15
C ASP A 693 15.35 -10.37 34.65
N CYS A 694 14.94 -9.15 35.03
CA CYS A 694 14.81 -8.79 36.44
C CYS A 694 13.65 -9.52 37.12
N VAL A 695 12.60 -9.91 36.39
CA VAL A 695 11.47 -10.73 36.90
C VAL A 695 11.96 -12.16 37.13
N ALA A 696 12.71 -12.73 36.17
CA ALA A 696 13.33 -14.02 36.31
C ALA A 696 14.27 -14.09 37.52
N ILE A 697 15.12 -13.08 37.72
CA ILE A 697 16.00 -13.00 38.89
C ILE A 697 15.20 -12.87 40.19
N HIS A 698 14.16 -12.05 40.20
CA HIS A 698 13.33 -11.77 41.39
C HIS A 698 12.67 -13.04 41.94
N ASP A 699 12.23 -13.95 41.09
CA ASP A 699 11.49 -15.13 41.46
C ASP A 699 12.40 -16.38 41.65
N ASP A 700 13.67 -16.30 41.30
CA ASP A 700 14.66 -17.37 41.43
C ASP A 700 15.26 -17.42 42.84
N GLU A 701 15.12 -18.57 43.50
CA GLU A 701 15.62 -18.78 44.86
C GLU A 701 17.14 -18.91 44.96
N THR A 702 17.79 -19.21 43.84
CA THR A 702 19.25 -19.38 43.74
C THR A 702 19.95 -18.12 43.31
N ARG A 703 19.24 -17.15 42.73
CA ARG A 703 19.82 -15.90 42.14
C ARG A 703 19.41 -14.65 42.92
N CYS A 704 18.19 -14.59 43.45
CA CYS A 704 17.72 -13.43 44.19
C CYS A 704 18.36 -13.38 45.59
N VAL A 705 19.26 -12.45 45.85
CA VAL A 705 20.01 -12.34 47.14
C VAL A 705 19.08 -12.31 48.34
N PRO A 706 18.00 -11.51 48.42
CA PRO A 706 17.06 -11.57 49.55
C PRO A 706 16.42 -12.94 49.77
N ARG A 707 16.12 -13.70 48.68
CA ARG A 707 15.58 -15.05 48.80
C ARG A 707 16.62 -16.05 49.31
N ILE A 708 17.85 -15.97 48.80
CA ILE A 708 18.97 -16.79 49.26
C ILE A 708 19.17 -16.60 50.75
N LEU A 709 19.20 -15.34 51.24
CA LEU A 709 19.36 -15.05 52.66
C LEU A 709 18.19 -15.56 53.50
N ALA A 710 16.94 -15.38 53.02
CA ALA A 710 15.75 -15.89 53.71
C ALA A 710 15.73 -17.42 53.78
N THR A 711 16.17 -18.12 52.75
CA THR A 711 16.24 -19.59 52.72
C THR A 711 17.35 -20.10 53.66
N ARG A 712 18.50 -19.41 53.72
CA ARG A 712 19.57 -19.73 54.65
C ARG A 712 19.15 -19.51 56.12
N ALA A 713 18.43 -18.43 56.42
CA ALA A 713 17.93 -18.15 57.74
C ALA A 713 16.86 -19.14 58.22
N ARG A 714 16.20 -19.86 57.29
CA ARG A 714 15.18 -20.91 57.63
C ARG A 714 15.76 -22.31 57.78
N ARG A 715 17.03 -22.57 57.37
CA ARG A 715 17.68 -23.84 57.65
C ARG A 715 17.99 -23.92 59.16
N PRO A 716 17.48 -24.93 59.90
CA PRO A 716 17.92 -25.15 61.27
C PRO A 716 19.43 -25.31 61.30
N LEU A 717 20.08 -24.69 62.30
CA LEU A 717 21.45 -25.00 62.59
C LEU A 717 21.46 -26.51 63.01
N GLU A 718 21.93 -27.35 62.11
CA GLU A 718 22.33 -28.69 62.49
C GLU A 718 23.45 -28.52 63.51
N VAL A 719 23.11 -28.61 64.81
CA VAL A 719 24.08 -28.71 65.85
C VAL A 719 24.67 -30.11 65.71
N PRO A 720 25.97 -30.30 65.53
CA PRO A 720 26.57 -31.62 65.55
C PRO A 720 26.26 -32.23 66.89
N ALA A 721 25.61 -33.37 66.90
CA ALA A 721 25.53 -34.18 68.12
C ALA A 721 26.94 -34.65 68.46
N GLU A 722 27.49 -34.13 69.57
CA GLU A 722 28.68 -34.71 70.23
C GLU A 722 28.41 -36.09 70.81
#